data_dc4ee854fa38e1396466098baa942d5f
#
_entry.id   dc4ee854fa38e1396466098baa942d5f
#
_cell.length_a   1.000
_cell.length_b   1.000
_cell.length_c   1.000
_cell.angle_alpha   90.00
_cell.angle_beta   90.00
_cell.angle_gamma   90.00
#
_symmetry.space_group_name_H-M   'P 1'
#
loop_
_entity.id
_entity.type
_entity.pdbx_description
1 polymer ?
#
loop_
_entity_poly.entity_id
_entity_poly.type
_entity_poly.pdbx_seq_one_letter_code
_entity_poly.pdbx_strand_id
1 'polypeptide(L)'
;MKLSRLYGLITAILLSCLIGKAEDSARERRFRVINAADGLADNSAQTIKGTFSGRMVISTIGHINFYDGSGFTHISSGDNYYKLPKYKGHYHLYFDDSHHLWLKDKGRVTCVNMLTEQFVRDISPIFREQGIEGQVEDMFVDSSGSIWLVKGDRIYSRNAQKVLPLRKGRILQDMDISDNCVALFYDDSMVDVFDVKSSKKLFASTALASDEVSDFSESSVIFKYQNGFFQIRNGNQKAVLLWFDIDKHQWTKLLTTDYYLSNMTLKDDVLYVASAYGYWTYDINKRELEHIEKIKLTDGRELLTDMNCIEFDRQGGMWIGTEKRGLLYSKYIKSPFNVMTWEDPMALKYSEMMDEVCDYTLLVKGHRLNCTYKDSRGWIWVGSLNGLYYFKPGQKDSICVKKEEGMVNDVIHSIIEDGKHNMWVSTSNGIVGLVIKNGKVTFVNSFIKSDDIPAEAFVNSRAMRLADGTIVMQALDHVVSFNPLTMSIMEGNNVLLHPKFVRLQVNGTNIFAGTEIDGRVVTEKAISRLNTIELPSTQNSLSLKFSALNYFRPIQTYYRYKVSGLQDKWVVLSYYNSKGLVDKNGILHLPLLGLKPGNYVVEVQASMYPDKWTTPPVKVVVMIKEPWWRTTGLTLLVVAVFLILIIWNVVIFSGNSRLKMKRNVNEVELFRRIDGFISRAESCRIEIQTQRRNSDDGVDVTAGVDMDKDAVDILMELMPYSREGKLDHNILFQIAMNRKMKLTDIYDLITINIFRSPRLLTLAMVIDSARNDLANTDMTIEEVSEINHFSSPNYFIAMFFRRFGMTPVQWRCDNQGKVNSL
;
A
#
# COMPACT_ATOMS: atom_id res chain seq x y z
N MET A 1 6.15 9.38 80.70
CA MET A 1 7.10 9.82 79.66
C MET A 1 7.83 8.69 78.85
N LYS A 2 8.02 7.49 79.40
CA LYS A 2 8.68 6.36 78.69
C LYS A 2 7.76 5.59 77.74
N LEU A 3 6.45 5.49 78.05
CA LEU A 3 5.48 4.76 77.21
C LEU A 3 5.12 5.55 75.88
N SER A 4 5.03 6.87 75.94
CA SER A 4 4.72 7.71 74.79
C SER A 4 5.84 7.73 73.77
N ARG A 5 7.12 7.59 74.22
CA ARG A 5 8.29 7.48 73.32
C ARG A 5 8.36 6.06 72.64
N LEU A 6 7.90 5.03 73.33
CA LEU A 6 7.87 3.69 72.78
C LEU A 6 6.74 3.57 71.67
N TYR A 7 5.57 4.18 71.93
CA TYR A 7 4.50 4.26 70.95
C TYR A 7 4.90 5.08 69.73
N GLY A 8 5.62 6.21 69.91
CA GLY A 8 6.16 7.00 68.80
C GLY A 8 7.20 6.23 67.99
N LEU A 9 8.04 5.39 68.59
CA LEU A 9 9.04 4.60 67.90
C LEU A 9 8.39 3.43 67.16
N ILE A 10 7.40 2.78 67.75
CA ILE A 10 6.65 1.67 67.09
C ILE A 10 5.81 2.21 65.89
N THR A 11 5.17 3.38 66.01
CA THR A 11 4.48 4.04 64.91
C THR A 11 5.43 4.48 63.82
N ALA A 12 6.63 4.99 64.13
CA ALA A 12 7.65 5.37 63.19
C ALA A 12 8.23 4.13 62.44
N ILE A 13 8.43 3.00 63.14
CA ILE A 13 8.88 1.73 62.53
C ILE A 13 7.78 1.13 61.66
N LEU A 14 6.52 1.15 62.08
CA LEU A 14 5.39 0.74 61.28
C LEU A 14 5.14 1.62 60.08
N LEU A 15 5.37 2.95 60.21
CA LEU A 15 5.30 3.88 59.08
C LEU A 15 6.47 3.67 58.10
N SER A 16 7.69 3.39 58.60
CA SER A 16 8.84 3.08 57.73
C SER A 16 8.68 1.73 57.02
N CYS A 17 8.08 0.73 57.67
CA CYS A 17 7.74 -0.55 57.01
C CYS A 17 6.61 -0.39 55.98
N LEU A 18 5.64 0.52 56.21
CA LEU A 18 4.57 0.83 55.24
C LEU A 18 5.10 1.65 54.06
N ILE A 19 6.07 2.57 54.32
CA ILE A 19 6.74 3.32 53.25
C ILE A 19 7.63 2.40 52.41
N GLY A 20 8.38 1.47 53.03
CA GLY A 20 9.18 0.48 52.32
C GLY A 20 8.34 -0.44 51.46
N LYS A 21 7.18 -0.91 51.93
CA LYS A 21 6.26 -1.70 51.08
C LYS A 21 5.62 -0.87 49.95
N ALA A 22 5.42 0.44 50.15
CA ALA A 22 4.91 1.31 49.10
C ALA A 22 5.97 1.60 48.01
N GLU A 23 7.27 1.58 48.34
CA GLU A 23 8.34 1.69 47.35
C GLU A 23 8.58 0.38 46.57
N ASP A 24 8.41 -0.79 47.15
CA ASP A 24 8.54 -2.08 46.46
C ASP A 24 7.42 -2.35 45.47
N SER A 25 6.17 -1.93 45.77
CA SER A 25 5.09 -1.99 44.78
C SER A 25 5.35 -1.10 43.58
N ALA A 26 6.34 -0.22 43.64
CA ALA A 26 6.72 0.74 42.61
C ALA A 26 7.55 0.18 41.47
N ARG A 27 8.12 -1.04 41.61
CA ARG A 27 9.05 -1.62 40.63
C ARG A 27 8.49 -2.78 39.83
N GLU A 28 7.25 -3.19 40.05
CA GLU A 28 6.67 -4.37 39.45
C GLU A 28 6.27 -4.14 37.99
N ARG A 29 7.06 -4.72 37.04
CA ARG A 29 6.73 -4.73 35.58
C ARG A 29 5.68 -5.80 35.29
N ARG A 30 4.68 -5.47 34.47
CA ARG A 30 3.74 -6.45 33.92
C ARG A 30 3.98 -6.63 32.44
N PHE A 31 3.93 -7.87 31.96
CA PHE A 31 4.29 -8.23 30.61
C PHE A 31 3.08 -8.74 29.82
N ARG A 32 2.97 -8.28 28.59
CA ARG A 32 2.08 -8.86 27.58
C ARG A 32 2.83 -9.94 26.80
N VAL A 33 2.20 -11.08 26.59
CA VAL A 33 2.72 -12.14 25.72
C VAL A 33 2.40 -11.80 24.26
N ILE A 34 3.38 -11.96 23.38
CA ILE A 34 3.24 -11.84 21.91
C ILE A 34 3.83 -13.12 21.32
N ASN A 35 3.02 -13.91 20.63
CA ASN A 35 3.40 -15.25 20.19
C ASN A 35 2.96 -15.54 18.74
N ALA A 36 3.00 -16.80 18.31
CA ALA A 36 2.61 -17.20 16.97
C ALA A 36 1.15 -16.85 16.61
N ALA A 37 0.24 -16.78 17.60
CA ALA A 37 -1.13 -16.32 17.35
C ALA A 37 -1.20 -14.83 17.00
N ASP A 38 -0.19 -14.05 17.40
CA ASP A 38 -0.04 -12.64 17.02
C ASP A 38 0.76 -12.46 15.71
N GLY A 39 1.16 -13.55 15.06
CA GLY A 39 1.86 -13.57 13.79
C GLY A 39 3.39 -13.70 13.87
N LEU A 40 3.96 -14.01 15.05
CA LEU A 40 5.38 -14.38 15.16
C LEU A 40 5.60 -15.72 14.45
N ALA A 41 6.68 -15.88 13.71
CA ALA A 41 6.92 -17.07 12.91
C ALA A 41 7.09 -18.35 13.76
N ASP A 42 7.69 -18.22 14.94
CA ASP A 42 7.88 -19.30 15.91
C ASP A 42 7.97 -18.75 17.33
N ASN A 43 7.53 -19.50 18.34
CA ASN A 43 7.54 -19.07 19.74
C ASN A 43 8.91 -19.15 20.42
N SER A 44 9.93 -19.70 19.77
CA SER A 44 11.30 -19.72 20.27
C SER A 44 12.05 -18.48 19.82
N ALA A 45 11.91 -17.39 20.54
CA ALA A 45 12.60 -16.13 20.25
C ALA A 45 14.03 -16.16 20.78
N GLN A 46 15.01 -16.19 19.90
CA GLN A 46 16.43 -16.39 20.24
C GLN A 46 17.16 -15.08 20.52
N THR A 47 16.97 -14.08 19.66
CA THR A 47 17.57 -12.74 19.84
C THR A 47 16.59 -11.66 19.43
N ILE A 48 16.75 -10.49 20.04
CA ILE A 48 15.98 -9.28 19.73
C ILE A 48 16.95 -8.11 19.55
N LYS A 49 16.69 -7.25 18.56
CA LYS A 49 17.46 -6.01 18.37
C LYS A 49 16.58 -4.92 17.76
N GLY A 50 16.74 -3.70 18.25
CA GLY A 50 16.11 -2.53 17.64
C GLY A 50 16.82 -2.13 16.34
N THR A 51 16.07 -1.89 15.26
CA THR A 51 16.65 -1.35 14.01
C THR A 51 16.88 0.15 14.10
N PHE A 52 17.68 0.69 13.18
CA PHE A 52 17.82 2.14 12.98
C PHE A 52 16.49 2.84 12.61
N SER A 53 15.52 2.11 12.06
CA SER A 53 14.19 2.65 11.77
C SER A 53 13.28 2.68 12.99
N GLY A 54 13.62 1.97 14.08
CA GLY A 54 12.83 1.82 15.30
C GLY A 54 11.94 0.57 15.31
N ARG A 55 11.89 -0.22 14.22
CA ARG A 55 11.26 -1.55 14.24
C ARG A 55 12.10 -2.51 15.06
N MET A 56 11.48 -3.51 15.65
CA MET A 56 12.18 -4.59 16.34
C MET A 56 12.44 -5.73 15.37
N VAL A 57 13.65 -6.27 15.41
CA VAL A 57 14.03 -7.50 14.69
C VAL A 57 14.16 -8.62 15.70
N ILE A 58 13.52 -9.73 15.43
CA ILE A 58 13.50 -10.91 16.30
C ILE A 58 13.93 -12.12 15.48
N SER A 59 15.00 -12.80 15.90
CA SER A 59 15.33 -14.09 15.34
C SER A 59 14.55 -15.19 16.07
N THR A 60 13.92 -16.07 15.31
CA THR A 60 13.29 -17.29 15.76
C THR A 60 13.92 -18.47 15.01
N ILE A 61 13.54 -19.68 15.32
CA ILE A 61 14.09 -20.86 14.63
C ILE A 61 13.78 -20.77 13.12
N GLY A 62 14.82 -20.61 12.30
CA GLY A 62 14.72 -20.56 10.83
C GLY A 62 14.15 -19.28 10.24
N HIS A 63 13.78 -18.29 11.04
CA HIS A 63 13.17 -17.04 10.56
C HIS A 63 13.76 -15.82 11.22
N ILE A 64 13.75 -14.69 10.47
CA ILE A 64 13.94 -13.35 11.01
C ILE A 64 12.61 -12.61 10.87
N ASN A 65 12.13 -12.05 11.97
CA ASN A 65 10.86 -11.36 12.06
C ASN A 65 11.10 -9.88 12.27
N PHE A 66 10.42 -9.04 11.49
CA PHE A 66 10.39 -7.58 11.66
C PHE A 66 9.04 -7.19 12.23
N TYR A 67 9.05 -6.60 13.41
CA TYR A 67 7.85 -6.12 14.07
C TYR A 67 7.67 -4.61 13.85
N ASP A 68 6.52 -4.21 13.31
CA ASP A 68 6.20 -2.82 12.97
C ASP A 68 5.22 -2.13 13.94
N GLY A 69 4.94 -2.77 15.06
CA GLY A 69 3.96 -2.30 16.05
C GLY A 69 2.57 -2.94 15.92
N SER A 70 2.24 -3.51 14.78
CA SER A 70 0.93 -4.16 14.55
C SER A 70 1.05 -5.64 14.20
N GLY A 71 2.12 -6.02 13.56
CA GLY A 71 2.31 -7.38 13.09
C GLY A 71 3.73 -7.62 12.63
N PHE A 72 3.96 -8.86 12.26
CA PHE A 72 5.26 -9.34 11.83
C PHE A 72 5.33 -9.43 10.31
N THR A 73 6.48 -9.06 9.78
CA THR A 73 6.95 -9.49 8.45
C THR A 73 8.12 -10.41 8.70
N HIS A 74 8.04 -11.65 8.23
CA HIS A 74 9.09 -12.63 8.44
C HIS A 74 9.70 -13.07 7.12
N ILE A 75 11.00 -13.35 7.17
CA ILE A 75 11.78 -13.91 6.08
C ILE A 75 12.43 -15.19 6.57
N SER A 76 12.39 -16.23 5.72
CA SER A 76 13.02 -17.51 6.01
C SER A 76 14.40 -17.56 5.39
N SER A 77 15.38 -18.08 6.13
CA SER A 77 16.75 -18.29 5.64
C SER A 77 16.82 -19.44 4.63
N GLY A 78 15.91 -20.40 4.68
CA GLY A 78 16.07 -21.64 3.95
C GLY A 78 17.43 -22.28 4.23
N ASP A 79 18.09 -22.76 3.18
CA ASP A 79 19.42 -23.36 3.27
C ASP A 79 20.56 -22.34 3.02
N ASN A 80 20.26 -21.04 3.01
CA ASN A 80 21.25 -19.99 2.74
C ASN A 80 22.03 -19.63 4.02
N TYR A 81 23.11 -20.31 4.28
CA TYR A 81 24.01 -20.03 5.40
C TYR A 81 25.45 -20.28 5.02
N TYR A 82 26.35 -19.62 5.73
CA TYR A 82 27.80 -19.87 5.65
C TYR A 82 28.27 -20.60 6.90
N LYS A 83 29.06 -21.66 6.75
CA LYS A 83 29.59 -22.45 7.87
C LYS A 83 30.74 -21.74 8.56
N LEU A 84 30.69 -21.64 9.89
CA LEU A 84 31.72 -21.11 10.77
C LEU A 84 32.25 -22.26 11.66
N PRO A 85 33.30 -22.99 11.24
CA PRO A 85 33.71 -24.24 11.90
C PRO A 85 34.24 -24.04 13.32
N LYS A 86 34.74 -22.86 13.67
CA LYS A 86 35.23 -22.58 15.02
C LYS A 86 34.17 -22.05 15.98
N TYR A 87 33.02 -21.58 15.45
CA TYR A 87 31.98 -21.02 16.29
C TYR A 87 31.12 -22.10 16.96
N LYS A 88 31.06 -22.05 18.29
CA LYS A 88 30.23 -22.97 19.12
C LYS A 88 29.27 -22.25 20.07
N GLY A 89 29.19 -20.92 19.99
CA GLY A 89 28.47 -20.07 20.95
C GLY A 89 26.95 -20.03 20.74
N HIS A 90 26.33 -19.12 21.49
CA HIS A 90 24.92 -18.81 21.43
C HIS A 90 24.56 -17.94 20.20
N TYR A 91 23.28 -17.68 20.02
CA TYR A 91 22.79 -16.79 18.98
C TYR A 91 23.29 -15.35 19.19
N HIS A 92 23.86 -14.78 18.14
CA HIS A 92 24.22 -13.37 18.10
C HIS A 92 23.59 -12.67 16.91
N LEU A 93 23.08 -11.47 17.14
CA LEU A 93 22.50 -10.61 16.11
C LEU A 93 23.28 -9.31 16.04
N TYR A 94 23.88 -9.02 14.89
CA TYR A 94 24.70 -7.83 14.68
C TYR A 94 24.17 -6.99 13.53
N PHE A 95 24.35 -5.69 13.64
CA PHE A 95 24.25 -4.78 12.50
C PHE A 95 25.64 -4.27 12.14
N ASP A 96 25.99 -4.35 10.86
CA ASP A 96 27.23 -3.72 10.38
C ASP A 96 26.97 -2.29 9.84
N ASP A 97 28.07 -1.58 9.53
CA ASP A 97 28.05 -0.25 8.95
C ASP A 97 27.55 -0.21 7.49
N SER A 98 27.53 -1.34 6.82
CA SER A 98 27.15 -1.52 5.43
C SER A 98 25.67 -1.95 5.24
N HIS A 99 24.86 -1.77 6.27
CA HIS A 99 23.43 -2.11 6.30
C HIS A 99 23.15 -3.62 6.16
N HIS A 100 23.98 -4.48 6.68
CA HIS A 100 23.71 -5.89 6.83
C HIS A 100 23.30 -6.22 8.28
N LEU A 101 22.41 -7.19 8.39
CA LEU A 101 22.06 -7.85 9.64
C LEU A 101 22.64 -9.25 9.60
N TRP A 102 23.50 -9.55 10.56
CA TRP A 102 24.20 -10.83 10.70
C TRP A 102 23.59 -11.62 11.83
N LEU A 103 23.20 -12.85 11.55
CA LEU A 103 22.77 -13.82 12.57
C LEU A 103 23.77 -14.96 12.62
N LYS A 104 24.50 -15.07 13.73
CA LYS A 104 25.35 -16.22 14.07
C LYS A 104 24.55 -17.22 14.88
N ASP A 105 24.61 -18.49 14.49
CA ASP A 105 23.89 -19.57 15.11
C ASP A 105 24.62 -20.89 14.92
N LYS A 106 24.96 -21.59 16.02
CA LYS A 106 25.46 -22.99 16.05
C LYS A 106 26.42 -23.39 14.91
N GLY A 107 27.47 -22.60 14.71
CA GLY A 107 28.51 -22.89 13.69
C GLY A 107 28.16 -22.43 12.28
N ARG A 108 27.22 -21.52 12.16
CA ARG A 108 26.82 -20.90 10.89
C ARG A 108 26.50 -19.43 11.06
N VAL A 109 26.54 -18.70 9.96
CA VAL A 109 26.09 -17.31 9.88
C VAL A 109 25.21 -17.12 8.67
N THR A 110 24.17 -16.31 8.83
CA THR A 110 23.31 -15.81 7.78
C THR A 110 23.39 -14.30 7.73
N CYS A 111 23.17 -13.73 6.56
CA CYS A 111 23.20 -12.31 6.33
C CYS A 111 21.92 -11.84 5.66
N VAL A 112 21.35 -10.76 6.17
CA VAL A 112 20.21 -10.06 5.57
C VAL A 112 20.65 -8.68 5.13
N ASN A 113 20.42 -8.37 3.88
CA ASN A 113 20.60 -7.00 3.39
C ASN A 113 19.40 -6.15 3.85
N MET A 114 19.65 -5.17 4.71
CA MET A 114 18.61 -4.29 5.29
C MET A 114 18.08 -3.22 4.32
N LEU A 115 18.65 -3.10 3.12
CA LEU A 115 18.13 -2.23 2.07
C LEU A 115 16.99 -2.91 1.28
N THR A 116 17.06 -4.24 1.18
CA THR A 116 16.06 -5.08 0.49
C THR A 116 15.22 -5.92 1.44
N GLU A 117 15.68 -6.11 2.69
CA GLU A 117 15.12 -7.04 3.68
C GLU A 117 15.05 -8.47 3.14
N GLN A 118 16.11 -8.89 2.44
CA GLN A 118 16.26 -10.25 1.88
C GLN A 118 17.55 -10.89 2.36
N PHE A 119 17.54 -12.24 2.48
CA PHE A 119 18.76 -12.99 2.74
C PHE A 119 19.74 -12.87 1.58
N VAL A 120 20.99 -12.63 1.92
CA VAL A 120 22.12 -12.68 0.98
C VAL A 120 22.43 -14.14 0.69
N ARG A 121 22.22 -14.59 -0.55
CA ARG A 121 22.41 -16.00 -0.94
C ARG A 121 23.87 -16.46 -0.86
N ASP A 122 24.79 -15.61 -1.26
CA ASP A 122 26.23 -15.85 -1.18
C ASP A 122 26.91 -14.72 -0.41
N ILE A 123 27.42 -15.04 0.77
CA ILE A 123 28.11 -14.10 1.66
C ILE A 123 29.60 -13.97 1.28
N SER A 124 30.15 -14.91 0.52
CA SER A 124 31.56 -14.96 0.16
C SER A 124 32.08 -13.68 -0.52
N PRO A 125 31.30 -12.97 -1.38
CA PRO A 125 31.73 -11.67 -1.90
C PRO A 125 32.00 -10.64 -0.82
N ILE A 126 31.15 -10.56 0.22
CA ILE A 126 31.33 -9.62 1.34
C ILE A 126 32.63 -9.90 2.07
N PHE A 127 33.00 -11.18 2.29
CA PHE A 127 34.26 -11.56 2.92
C PHE A 127 35.44 -11.27 2.03
N ARG A 128 35.35 -11.45 0.72
CA ARG A 128 36.39 -11.08 -0.24
C ARG A 128 36.62 -9.57 -0.28
N GLU A 129 35.59 -8.77 -0.19
CA GLU A 129 35.70 -7.31 -0.08
C GLU A 129 36.46 -6.89 1.17
N GLN A 130 36.42 -7.69 2.26
CA GLN A 130 37.22 -7.52 3.46
C GLN A 130 38.70 -7.97 3.28
N GLY A 131 39.09 -8.41 2.10
CA GLY A 131 40.46 -8.85 1.78
C GLY A 131 40.75 -10.29 2.17
N ILE A 132 39.74 -11.13 2.42
CA ILE A 132 39.94 -12.53 2.81
C ILE A 132 39.46 -13.47 1.69
N GLU A 133 40.41 -14.26 1.15
CA GLU A 133 40.11 -15.35 0.23
C GLU A 133 40.05 -16.70 0.97
N GLY A 134 39.08 -17.55 0.59
CA GLY A 134 38.89 -18.89 1.13
C GLY A 134 37.97 -18.96 2.35
N GLN A 135 38.06 -20.05 3.12
CA GLN A 135 37.15 -20.32 4.24
C GLN A 135 37.44 -19.39 5.43
N VAL A 136 36.43 -18.65 5.85
CA VAL A 136 36.36 -17.93 7.12
C VAL A 136 35.94 -18.90 8.21
N GLU A 137 36.64 -18.90 9.35
CA GLU A 137 36.42 -19.86 10.43
C GLU A 137 35.49 -19.36 11.51
N ASP A 138 35.46 -18.02 11.72
CA ASP A 138 34.52 -17.30 12.57
C ASP A 138 34.45 -15.82 12.18
N MET A 139 33.43 -15.10 12.64
CA MET A 139 33.25 -13.68 12.40
C MET A 139 32.64 -12.97 13.63
N PHE A 140 32.97 -11.70 13.78
CA PHE A 140 32.42 -10.82 14.78
C PHE A 140 32.10 -9.45 14.14
N VAL A 141 31.22 -8.71 14.79
CA VAL A 141 30.95 -7.31 14.45
C VAL A 141 31.08 -6.51 15.73
N ASP A 142 32.02 -5.60 15.76
CA ASP A 142 32.27 -4.78 16.93
C ASP A 142 31.19 -3.70 17.17
N SER A 143 31.24 -3.01 18.27
CA SER A 143 30.31 -1.97 18.66
C SER A 143 30.30 -0.75 17.71
N SER A 144 31.31 -0.62 16.82
CA SER A 144 31.32 0.41 15.77
C SER A 144 30.63 -0.05 14.46
N GLY A 145 30.24 -1.33 14.37
CA GLY A 145 29.67 -1.94 13.16
C GLY A 145 30.70 -2.50 12.20
N SER A 146 31.98 -2.57 12.59
CA SER A 146 33.04 -3.10 11.74
C SER A 146 33.10 -4.62 11.82
N ILE A 147 33.24 -5.28 10.66
CA ILE A 147 33.34 -6.75 10.55
C ILE A 147 34.76 -7.19 10.84
N TRP A 148 34.90 -8.22 11.68
CA TRP A 148 36.15 -8.90 12.01
C TRP A 148 36.02 -10.38 11.63
N LEU A 149 36.99 -10.88 10.84
CA LEU A 149 36.98 -12.24 10.27
C LEU A 149 38.17 -13.06 10.80
N VAL A 150 37.89 -14.26 11.29
CA VAL A 150 38.88 -15.20 11.77
C VAL A 150 39.27 -16.17 10.67
N LYS A 151 40.60 -16.28 10.45
CA LYS A 151 41.22 -17.27 9.55
C LYS A 151 42.56 -17.73 10.10
N GLY A 152 42.67 -19.03 10.36
CA GLY A 152 43.87 -19.62 10.97
C GLY A 152 44.09 -19.13 12.40
N ASP A 153 45.30 -18.55 12.61
CA ASP A 153 45.73 -18.00 13.88
C ASP A 153 45.66 -16.45 13.93
N ARG A 154 44.78 -15.86 13.10
CA ARG A 154 44.65 -14.40 12.98
C ARG A 154 43.23 -13.96 12.84
N ILE A 155 42.94 -12.73 13.32
CA ILE A 155 41.70 -12.02 13.08
C ILE A 155 41.99 -10.75 12.26
N TYR A 156 41.11 -10.45 11.31
CA TYR A 156 41.28 -9.40 10.30
C TYR A 156 40.12 -8.42 10.35
N SER A 157 40.40 -7.14 10.27
CA SER A 157 39.39 -6.09 10.08
C SER A 157 39.77 -5.21 8.88
N ARG A 158 38.82 -4.92 8.00
CA ARG A 158 38.98 -4.03 6.85
C ARG A 158 39.10 -2.56 7.25
N ASN A 159 38.22 -2.07 8.09
CA ASN A 159 38.16 -0.64 8.43
C ASN A 159 39.44 -0.11 9.08
N ALA A 160 40.20 -0.99 9.68
CA ALA A 160 41.49 -0.68 10.25
C ALA A 160 42.69 -1.22 9.46
N GLN A 161 42.43 -1.95 8.37
CA GLN A 161 43.49 -2.74 7.65
C GLN A 161 44.36 -3.54 8.63
N LYS A 162 43.78 -4.11 9.66
CA LYS A 162 44.46 -4.63 10.84
C LYS A 162 44.38 -6.13 10.87
N VAL A 163 45.48 -6.69 11.30
CA VAL A 163 45.62 -8.12 11.52
C VAL A 163 46.16 -8.32 12.91
N LEU A 164 45.38 -8.99 13.78
CA LEU A 164 45.79 -9.34 15.11
C LEU A 164 46.03 -10.83 15.24
N PRO A 165 47.11 -11.23 15.95
CA PRO A 165 47.38 -12.64 16.21
C PRO A 165 46.41 -13.18 17.25
N LEU A 166 45.93 -14.40 17.04
CA LEU A 166 45.17 -15.16 18.02
C LEU A 166 46.06 -16.09 18.84
N ARG A 167 45.57 -16.50 20.01
CA ARG A 167 46.24 -17.52 20.84
C ARG A 167 46.21 -18.87 20.18
N LYS A 168 47.36 -19.49 20.04
CA LYS A 168 47.50 -20.84 19.46
C LYS A 168 46.72 -21.87 20.29
N GLY A 169 45.89 -22.67 19.62
CA GLY A 169 45.17 -23.77 20.25
C GLY A 169 43.98 -23.33 21.14
N ARG A 170 43.61 -22.04 21.08
CA ARG A 170 42.46 -21.49 21.78
C ARG A 170 41.40 -20.99 20.83
N ILE A 171 40.17 -21.03 21.26
CA ILE A 171 39.00 -20.55 20.49
C ILE A 171 38.68 -19.14 20.97
N LEU A 172 38.65 -18.19 20.02
CA LEU A 172 38.08 -16.87 20.27
C LEU A 172 36.56 -17.01 20.44
N GLN A 173 36.04 -16.64 21.59
CA GLN A 173 34.61 -16.74 21.87
C GLN A 173 33.87 -15.45 21.58
N ASP A 174 34.47 -14.30 21.89
CA ASP A 174 33.89 -12.98 21.63
C ASP A 174 34.98 -11.90 21.53
N MET A 175 34.61 -10.72 21.00
CA MET A 175 35.52 -9.59 20.91
C MET A 175 34.73 -8.28 20.77
N ASP A 176 35.30 -7.20 21.26
CA ASP A 176 34.79 -5.84 20.96
C ASP A 176 35.93 -4.82 21.13
N ILE A 177 35.61 -3.59 20.72
CA ILE A 177 36.50 -2.43 20.86
C ILE A 177 36.03 -1.50 21.98
N SER A 178 36.98 -1.00 22.78
CA SER A 178 36.74 0.04 23.77
C SER A 178 37.76 1.14 23.58
N ASP A 179 37.32 2.35 23.28
CA ASP A 179 38.10 3.53 22.98
C ASP A 179 39.21 3.26 21.95
N ASN A 180 40.44 3.03 22.42
CA ASN A 180 41.59 2.75 21.57
C ASN A 180 42.05 1.27 21.65
N CYS A 181 41.30 0.39 22.30
CA CYS A 181 41.69 -1.00 22.53
C CYS A 181 40.74 -1.99 21.87
N VAL A 182 41.31 -3.10 21.38
CA VAL A 182 40.59 -4.30 20.98
C VAL A 182 40.77 -5.37 22.03
N ALA A 183 39.69 -5.87 22.59
CA ALA A 183 39.71 -6.97 23.56
C ALA A 183 39.26 -8.27 22.90
N LEU A 184 40.09 -9.31 22.98
CA LEU A 184 39.83 -10.63 22.43
C LEU A 184 39.65 -11.63 23.58
N PHE A 185 38.44 -12.21 23.72
CA PHE A 185 38.08 -13.11 24.81
C PHE A 185 38.09 -14.57 24.36
N TYR A 186 38.82 -15.40 25.07
CA TYR A 186 39.08 -16.79 24.71
C TYR A 186 38.34 -17.80 25.62
N ASP A 187 38.26 -19.05 25.15
CA ASP A 187 37.65 -20.18 25.86
C ASP A 187 38.34 -20.52 27.17
N ASP A 188 39.62 -20.19 27.33
CA ASP A 188 40.42 -20.40 28.53
C ASP A 188 40.31 -19.25 29.58
N SER A 189 39.25 -18.44 29.49
CA SER A 189 39.03 -17.26 30.34
C SER A 189 40.03 -16.11 30.20
N MET A 190 41.00 -16.26 29.30
CA MET A 190 41.96 -15.20 29.02
C MET A 190 41.38 -14.11 28.13
N VAL A 191 41.78 -12.87 28.36
CA VAL A 191 41.56 -11.75 27.44
C VAL A 191 42.91 -11.20 26.99
N ASP A 192 43.08 -10.97 25.68
CA ASP A 192 44.19 -10.25 25.11
C ASP A 192 43.72 -8.87 24.67
N VAL A 193 44.35 -7.83 25.13
CA VAL A 193 44.03 -6.45 24.80
C VAL A 193 45.13 -5.86 23.91
N PHE A 194 44.71 -5.35 22.77
CA PHE A 194 45.58 -4.75 21.75
C PHE A 194 45.24 -3.29 21.56
N ASP A 195 46.27 -2.48 21.26
CA ASP A 195 46.10 -1.10 20.83
C ASP A 195 45.50 -1.05 19.43
N VAL A 196 44.39 -0.31 19.24
CA VAL A 196 43.70 -0.18 17.97
C VAL A 196 44.60 0.40 16.87
N LYS A 197 45.47 1.35 17.14
CA LYS A 197 46.30 2.04 16.13
C LYS A 197 47.54 1.25 15.74
N SER A 198 48.27 0.73 16.70
CA SER A 198 49.52 0.04 16.47
C SER A 198 49.40 -1.47 16.28
N SER A 199 48.26 -2.06 16.57
CA SER A 199 48.06 -3.51 16.61
C SER A 199 48.98 -4.26 17.57
N LYS A 200 49.65 -3.54 18.51
CA LYS A 200 50.49 -4.15 19.52
C LYS A 200 49.65 -4.64 20.69
N LYS A 201 50.02 -5.81 21.20
CA LYS A 201 49.45 -6.33 22.43
C LYS A 201 49.89 -5.47 23.61
N LEU A 202 48.91 -4.94 24.35
CA LEU A 202 49.14 -4.13 25.52
C LEU A 202 49.35 -5.01 26.75
N PHE A 203 48.42 -5.91 27.00
CA PHE A 203 48.49 -6.85 28.10
C PHE A 203 47.59 -8.06 27.87
N ALA A 204 47.67 -9.03 28.73
CA ALA A 204 46.72 -10.11 28.89
C ALA A 204 46.27 -10.24 30.34
N SER A 205 45.04 -10.68 30.55
CA SER A 205 44.45 -10.89 31.86
C SER A 205 43.63 -12.16 31.88
N THR A 206 43.45 -12.77 33.03
CA THR A 206 42.58 -13.96 33.18
C THR A 206 41.41 -13.64 34.11
N ALA A 207 40.26 -14.09 33.76
CA ALA A 207 39.02 -13.89 34.52
C ALA A 207 38.83 -14.89 35.67
N LEU A 208 39.33 -16.10 35.51
CA LEU A 208 39.08 -17.25 36.38
C LEU A 208 40.37 -17.95 36.77
N ALA A 209 40.39 -18.61 37.95
CA ALA A 209 41.43 -19.52 38.33
C ALA A 209 41.46 -20.76 37.41
N SER A 210 42.65 -21.39 37.27
CA SER A 210 42.83 -22.50 36.31
C SER A 210 41.96 -23.72 36.59
N ASP A 211 41.56 -23.94 37.82
CA ASP A 211 40.63 -24.99 38.23
C ASP A 211 39.16 -24.70 37.94
N GLU A 212 38.81 -23.38 37.83
CA GLU A 212 37.47 -22.95 37.51
C GLU A 212 37.18 -22.87 35.99
N VAL A 213 38.22 -22.78 35.16
CA VAL A 213 38.09 -22.53 33.70
C VAL A 213 37.23 -23.55 33.02
N SER A 214 37.37 -24.85 33.38
CA SER A 214 36.62 -25.95 32.79
C SER A 214 35.11 -25.83 32.97
N ASP A 215 34.69 -25.24 34.12
CA ASP A 215 33.29 -25.05 34.48
C ASP A 215 32.59 -23.99 33.66
N PHE A 216 33.32 -23.06 32.98
CA PHE A 216 32.79 -21.89 32.28
C PHE A 216 33.40 -21.69 30.89
N SER A 217 33.74 -22.77 30.16
CA SER A 217 34.43 -22.72 28.88
C SER A 217 33.57 -22.93 27.64
N GLU A 218 32.26 -23.24 27.79
CA GLU A 218 31.38 -23.60 26.66
C GLU A 218 31.04 -22.41 25.78
N SER A 219 30.65 -21.27 26.38
CA SER A 219 30.30 -20.07 25.65
C SER A 219 30.55 -18.80 26.44
N SER A 220 30.72 -17.71 25.73
CA SER A 220 30.90 -16.38 26.29
C SER A 220 30.07 -15.36 25.51
N VAL A 221 29.53 -14.38 26.22
CA VAL A 221 28.87 -13.20 25.68
C VAL A 221 29.42 -11.98 26.40
N ILE A 222 29.83 -10.96 25.67
CA ILE A 222 30.32 -9.72 26.25
C ILE A 222 29.37 -8.56 25.97
N PHE A 223 29.41 -7.57 26.84
CA PHE A 223 28.69 -6.31 26.70
C PHE A 223 29.60 -5.17 27.13
N LYS A 224 29.88 -4.22 26.23
CA LYS A 224 30.70 -3.06 26.47
C LYS A 224 29.95 -2.06 27.36
N TYR A 225 30.61 -1.58 28.41
CA TYR A 225 30.14 -0.47 29.21
C TYR A 225 31.31 0.44 29.60
N GLN A 226 31.21 1.73 29.30
CA GLN A 226 32.31 2.70 29.53
C GLN A 226 33.66 2.14 29.05
N ASN A 227 34.68 2.12 29.89
CA ASN A 227 36.00 1.57 29.59
C ASN A 227 36.19 0.14 30.14
N GLY A 228 35.21 -0.72 29.90
CA GLY A 228 35.24 -2.12 30.32
C GLY A 228 34.21 -2.98 29.70
N PHE A 229 34.14 -4.24 30.15
CA PHE A 229 33.25 -5.23 29.63
C PHE A 229 32.56 -6.05 30.71
N PHE A 230 31.24 -6.18 30.67
CA PHE A 230 30.57 -7.29 31.32
C PHE A 230 30.74 -8.54 30.46
N GLN A 231 30.97 -9.68 31.08
CA GLN A 231 31.12 -10.97 30.43
C GLN A 231 30.27 -12.02 31.14
N ILE A 232 29.40 -12.69 30.39
CA ILE A 232 28.80 -13.94 30.80
C ILE A 232 29.68 -15.07 30.28
N ARG A 233 29.95 -16.07 31.13
CA ARG A 233 30.58 -17.34 30.72
C ARG A 233 29.70 -18.48 31.20
N ASN A 234 29.44 -19.42 30.32
CA ASN A 234 28.68 -20.62 30.62
C ASN A 234 29.52 -21.87 30.45
N GLY A 235 29.14 -22.93 31.18
CA GLY A 235 29.68 -24.23 31.04
C GLY A 235 29.22 -25.15 32.19
N ASN A 236 29.22 -26.47 31.99
CA ASN A 236 28.84 -27.44 33.01
C ASN A 236 27.50 -27.15 33.73
N GLN A 237 26.51 -26.65 33.00
CA GLN A 237 25.22 -26.16 33.55
C GLN A 237 25.33 -25.06 34.60
N LYS A 238 26.44 -24.34 34.61
CA LYS A 238 26.69 -23.18 35.49
C LYS A 238 26.97 -21.97 34.65
N ALA A 239 26.85 -20.81 35.27
CA ALA A 239 27.26 -19.56 34.64
C ALA A 239 27.90 -18.60 35.65
N VAL A 240 28.75 -17.71 35.13
CA VAL A 240 29.33 -16.61 35.87
C VAL A 240 29.18 -15.30 35.11
N LEU A 241 28.79 -14.26 35.80
CA LEU A 241 28.80 -12.87 35.35
C LEU A 241 30.00 -12.16 35.92
N LEU A 242 30.82 -11.57 35.06
CA LEU A 242 32.08 -10.92 35.39
C LEU A 242 32.05 -9.48 34.89
N TRP A 243 32.77 -8.61 35.60
CA TRP A 243 33.10 -7.27 35.13
C TRP A 243 34.62 -7.17 34.93
N PHE A 244 35.05 -6.72 33.75
CA PHE A 244 36.42 -6.45 33.37
C PHE A 244 36.64 -4.93 33.23
N ASP A 245 37.46 -4.38 34.10
CA ASP A 245 37.91 -3.00 34.07
C ASP A 245 39.25 -2.95 33.29
N ILE A 246 39.24 -2.35 32.09
CA ILE A 246 40.42 -2.32 31.21
C ILE A 246 41.53 -1.48 31.83
N ASP A 247 41.22 -0.34 32.47
CA ASP A 247 42.19 0.57 33.01
C ASP A 247 42.92 -0.02 34.22
N LYS A 248 42.19 -0.77 35.06
CA LYS A 248 42.76 -1.40 36.24
C LYS A 248 43.31 -2.80 35.92
N HIS A 249 43.06 -3.35 34.73
CA HIS A 249 43.38 -4.72 34.33
C HIS A 249 42.77 -5.76 35.30
N GLN A 250 41.62 -5.46 35.89
CA GLN A 250 41.03 -6.24 37.00
C GLN A 250 39.68 -6.84 36.61
N TRP A 251 39.47 -8.05 37.10
CA TRP A 251 38.20 -8.75 37.01
C TRP A 251 37.48 -8.73 38.35
N THR A 252 36.15 -8.57 38.28
CA THR A 252 35.26 -8.68 39.45
C THR A 252 34.20 -9.71 39.11
N LYS A 253 34.08 -10.74 39.93
CA LYS A 253 32.99 -11.73 39.84
C LYS A 253 31.76 -11.11 40.50
N LEU A 254 30.66 -10.94 39.72
CA LEU A 254 29.44 -10.31 40.18
C LEU A 254 28.40 -11.33 40.60
N LEU A 255 28.23 -12.41 39.84
CA LEU A 255 27.22 -13.45 40.07
C LEU A 255 27.73 -14.81 39.61
N THR A 256 27.37 -15.87 40.33
CA THR A 256 27.54 -17.26 39.87
C THR A 256 26.22 -17.97 40.03
N THR A 257 25.79 -18.73 39.01
CA THR A 257 24.53 -19.50 39.02
C THR A 257 24.81 -20.96 38.68
N ASP A 258 23.90 -21.83 39.09
CA ASP A 258 23.84 -23.27 38.72
C ASP A 258 22.92 -23.51 37.50
N TYR A 259 22.76 -22.49 36.67
CA TYR A 259 22.05 -22.51 35.37
C TYR A 259 22.64 -21.50 34.43
N TYR A 260 22.31 -21.60 33.13
CA TYR A 260 22.85 -20.72 32.10
C TYR A 260 22.29 -19.30 32.18
N LEU A 261 23.16 -18.34 31.89
CA LEU A 261 22.85 -16.95 31.59
C LEU A 261 22.95 -16.76 30.08
N SER A 262 21.94 -16.21 29.45
CA SER A 262 21.83 -16.24 28.00
C SER A 262 22.33 -14.99 27.29
N ASN A 263 21.90 -13.82 27.74
CA ASN A 263 22.18 -12.53 27.10
C ASN A 263 22.10 -11.40 28.13
N MET A 264 22.64 -10.23 27.79
CA MET A 264 22.56 -9.08 28.65
C MET A 264 22.36 -7.77 27.85
N THR A 265 21.73 -6.81 28.47
CA THR A 265 21.51 -5.46 27.93
C THR A 265 21.53 -4.44 29.06
N LEU A 266 21.79 -3.19 28.75
CA LEU A 266 21.89 -2.10 29.72
C LEU A 266 20.82 -1.04 29.49
N LYS A 267 20.17 -0.59 30.56
CA LYS A 267 19.24 0.54 30.52
C LYS A 267 19.32 1.32 31.80
N ASP A 268 19.54 2.63 31.70
CA ASP A 268 19.55 3.57 32.83
C ASP A 268 20.50 3.14 34.00
N ASP A 269 21.75 2.74 33.65
CA ASP A 269 22.78 2.18 34.55
C ASP A 269 22.39 0.90 35.28
N VAL A 270 21.38 0.18 34.82
CA VAL A 270 21.02 -1.13 35.28
C VAL A 270 21.30 -2.16 34.19
N LEU A 271 22.12 -3.15 34.51
CA LEU A 271 22.35 -4.31 33.62
C LEU A 271 21.26 -5.34 33.84
N TYR A 272 20.62 -5.76 32.75
CA TYR A 272 19.61 -6.81 32.72
C TYR A 272 20.22 -8.05 32.09
N VAL A 273 20.11 -9.19 32.79
CA VAL A 273 20.71 -10.47 32.34
C VAL A 273 19.62 -11.53 32.23
N ALA A 274 19.40 -12.02 31.02
CA ALA A 274 18.47 -13.11 30.76
C ALA A 274 19.02 -14.44 31.29
N SER A 275 18.15 -15.27 31.87
CA SER A 275 18.55 -16.55 32.45
C SER A 275 17.52 -17.64 32.19
N ALA A 276 17.90 -18.90 32.48
CA ALA A 276 16.99 -20.02 32.41
C ALA A 276 15.78 -19.90 33.36
N TYR A 277 15.90 -19.09 34.40
CA TYR A 277 14.85 -18.86 35.39
C TYR A 277 14.63 -17.35 35.58
N GLY A 278 13.89 -16.72 34.65
CA GLY A 278 13.63 -15.29 34.70
C GLY A 278 14.83 -14.45 34.28
N TYR A 279 15.05 -13.33 34.96
CA TYR A 279 16.18 -12.45 34.67
C TYR A 279 16.76 -11.83 35.95
N TRP A 280 18.04 -11.47 35.86
CA TRP A 280 18.75 -10.71 36.90
C TRP A 280 18.85 -9.23 36.51
N THR A 281 18.85 -8.37 37.54
CA THR A 281 19.22 -6.97 37.37
C THR A 281 20.45 -6.66 38.26
N TYR A 282 21.35 -5.86 37.72
CA TYR A 282 22.49 -5.34 38.47
C TYR A 282 22.51 -3.82 38.34
N ASP A 283 22.18 -3.13 39.44
CA ASP A 283 22.29 -1.68 39.53
C ASP A 283 23.79 -1.32 39.73
N ILE A 284 24.38 -0.71 38.71
CA ILE A 284 25.83 -0.44 38.68
C ILE A 284 26.20 0.60 39.72
N ASN A 285 25.33 1.58 39.97
CA ASN A 285 25.59 2.66 40.94
C ASN A 285 25.49 2.18 42.40
N LYS A 286 24.50 1.34 42.69
CA LYS A 286 24.26 0.76 44.00
C LYS A 286 25.08 -0.49 44.26
N ARG A 287 25.53 -1.18 43.21
CA ARG A 287 26.16 -2.51 43.22
C ARG A 287 25.26 -3.60 43.82
N GLU A 288 23.97 -3.52 43.54
CA GLU A 288 22.97 -4.42 44.04
C GLU A 288 22.49 -5.37 42.91
N LEU A 289 22.34 -6.64 43.25
CA LEU A 289 21.80 -7.69 42.40
C LEU A 289 20.40 -8.05 42.87
N GLU A 290 19.47 -8.20 41.93
CA GLU A 290 18.10 -8.67 42.18
C GLU A 290 17.73 -9.74 41.18
N HIS A 291 17.10 -10.82 41.64
CA HIS A 291 16.60 -11.89 40.77
C HIS A 291 15.08 -11.82 40.63
N ILE A 292 14.60 -11.65 39.39
CA ILE A 292 13.20 -11.64 39.04
C ILE A 292 12.87 -12.98 38.37
N GLU A 293 12.54 -13.99 39.18
CA GLU A 293 12.25 -15.34 38.72
C GLU A 293 10.85 -15.46 38.10
N LYS A 294 9.85 -14.87 38.78
CA LYS A 294 8.45 -14.93 38.34
C LYS A 294 8.06 -13.66 37.62
N ILE A 295 7.57 -13.81 36.41
CA ILE A 295 7.15 -12.71 35.56
C ILE A 295 5.65 -12.50 35.67
N LYS A 296 5.23 -11.34 36.10
CA LYS A 296 3.82 -10.98 36.20
C LYS A 296 3.29 -10.56 34.83
N LEU A 297 2.22 -11.22 34.38
CA LEU A 297 1.56 -10.91 33.14
C LEU A 297 0.44 -9.87 33.32
N THR A 298 0.07 -9.20 32.23
CA THR A 298 -1.03 -8.21 32.23
C THR A 298 -2.41 -8.84 32.49
N ASP A 299 -2.54 -10.17 32.37
CA ASP A 299 -3.75 -10.91 32.68
C ASP A 299 -3.79 -11.42 34.14
N GLY A 300 -2.83 -11.03 34.97
CA GLY A 300 -2.74 -11.38 36.36
C GLY A 300 -2.02 -12.70 36.65
N ARG A 301 -1.67 -13.50 35.65
CA ARG A 301 -0.92 -14.75 35.82
C ARG A 301 0.56 -14.46 36.08
N GLU A 302 1.21 -15.40 36.79
CA GLU A 302 2.65 -15.46 36.89
C GLU A 302 3.23 -16.49 35.94
N LEU A 303 4.36 -16.15 35.32
CA LEU A 303 5.04 -17.00 34.35
C LEU A 303 6.46 -17.27 34.82
N LEU A 304 6.83 -18.56 34.87
CA LEU A 304 8.20 -19.02 35.00
C LEU A 304 8.63 -19.52 33.61
N THR A 305 9.70 -19.01 33.06
CA THR A 305 10.15 -19.36 31.71
C THR A 305 11.61 -19.03 31.49
N ASP A 306 12.25 -19.84 30.62
CA ASP A 306 13.59 -19.60 30.13
C ASP A 306 13.59 -18.35 29.25
N MET A 307 14.55 -17.46 29.47
CA MET A 307 14.74 -16.23 28.72
C MET A 307 16.02 -16.28 27.91
N ASN A 308 15.92 -16.06 26.62
CA ASN A 308 17.04 -16.11 25.72
C ASN A 308 17.71 -14.73 25.55
N CYS A 309 16.92 -13.66 25.56
CA CYS A 309 17.42 -12.31 25.33
C CYS A 309 16.50 -11.25 25.95
N ILE A 310 17.08 -10.11 26.24
CA ILE A 310 16.40 -8.90 26.69
C ILE A 310 16.88 -7.74 25.81
N GLU A 311 15.94 -6.87 25.39
CA GLU A 311 16.27 -5.65 24.64
C GLU A 311 15.27 -4.55 24.99
N PHE A 312 15.69 -3.29 24.84
CA PHE A 312 14.84 -2.13 25.05
C PHE A 312 14.56 -1.42 23.73
N ASP A 313 13.29 -1.11 23.48
CA ASP A 313 12.94 -0.26 22.36
C ASP A 313 13.30 1.22 22.61
N ARG A 314 13.15 2.05 21.58
CA ARG A 314 13.48 3.49 21.68
C ARG A 314 12.59 4.25 22.66
N GLN A 315 11.44 3.72 23.04
CA GLN A 315 10.53 4.29 24.01
C GLN A 315 10.78 3.76 25.41
N GLY A 316 11.80 2.88 25.56
CA GLY A 316 12.20 2.26 26.81
C GLY A 316 11.35 1.05 27.21
N GLY A 317 10.48 0.57 26.34
CA GLY A 317 9.75 -0.68 26.53
C GLY A 317 10.70 -1.86 26.56
N MET A 318 10.48 -2.80 27.50
CA MET A 318 11.31 -3.98 27.68
C MET A 318 10.75 -5.15 26.89
N TRP A 319 11.56 -5.73 26.03
CA TRP A 319 11.28 -6.90 25.23
C TRP A 319 12.10 -8.08 25.73
N ILE A 320 11.48 -9.21 25.98
CA ILE A 320 12.13 -10.45 26.38
C ILE A 320 11.80 -11.53 25.38
N GLY A 321 12.81 -12.18 24.83
CA GLY A 321 12.67 -13.40 24.04
C GLY A 321 12.71 -14.61 24.93
N THR A 322 11.77 -15.53 24.74
CA THR A 322 11.67 -16.77 25.53
C THR A 322 11.87 -17.99 24.63
N GLU A 323 12.23 -19.11 25.23
CA GLU A 323 12.47 -20.36 24.49
C GLU A 323 11.19 -20.96 23.89
N LYS A 324 10.04 -20.79 24.54
CA LYS A 324 8.78 -21.47 24.11
C LYS A 324 7.52 -20.63 24.21
N ARG A 325 7.60 -19.41 24.73
CA ARG A 325 6.43 -18.58 25.02
C ARG A 325 6.30 -17.37 24.09
N GLY A 326 7.20 -17.23 23.12
CA GLY A 326 7.29 -16.08 22.24
C GLY A 326 8.01 -14.91 22.91
N LEU A 327 7.45 -13.73 22.76
CA LEU A 327 7.98 -12.49 23.29
C LEU A 327 7.16 -12.04 24.49
N LEU A 328 7.83 -11.47 25.46
CA LEU A 328 7.21 -10.75 26.57
C LEU A 328 7.52 -9.26 26.40
N TYR A 329 6.51 -8.42 26.42
CA TYR A 329 6.66 -6.98 26.28
C TYR A 329 6.10 -6.25 27.48
N SER A 330 6.92 -5.38 28.10
CA SER A 330 6.52 -4.49 29.18
C SER A 330 6.84 -3.03 28.83
N LYS A 331 5.91 -2.13 29.07
CA LYS A 331 6.13 -0.70 28.88
C LYS A 331 7.15 -0.16 29.87
N TYR A 332 7.89 0.87 29.48
CA TYR A 332 8.85 1.52 30.35
C TYR A 332 8.22 2.24 31.56
N ILE A 333 7.01 2.74 31.37
CA ILE A 333 6.39 3.62 32.35
C ILE A 333 5.54 2.81 33.32
N LYS A 334 5.76 3.01 34.62
CA LYS A 334 4.89 2.54 35.68
C LYS A 334 3.46 2.99 35.38
N SER A 335 2.50 2.07 35.51
CA SER A 335 1.10 2.44 35.44
C SER A 335 0.81 3.56 36.45
N PRO A 336 0.20 4.66 36.06
CA PRO A 336 -0.22 5.69 37.00
C PRO A 336 -1.41 5.25 37.84
N PHE A 337 -2.01 4.09 37.48
CA PHE A 337 -3.18 3.56 38.14
C PHE A 337 -2.76 2.51 39.18
N ASN A 338 -3.21 2.72 40.39
CA ASN A 338 -3.14 1.72 41.44
C ASN A 338 -4.49 1.00 41.52
N VAL A 339 -4.45 -0.32 41.32
CA VAL A 339 -5.63 -1.19 41.32
C VAL A 339 -5.66 -1.96 42.63
N MET A 340 -6.71 -1.78 43.43
CA MET A 340 -6.91 -2.42 44.72
C MET A 340 -8.04 -3.43 44.59
N THR A 341 -7.77 -4.70 44.89
CA THR A 341 -8.80 -5.75 44.93
C THR A 341 -9.63 -5.66 46.20
N TRP A 342 -10.76 -6.34 46.26
CA TRP A 342 -11.61 -6.36 47.48
C TRP A 342 -10.96 -7.05 48.69
N GLU A 343 -9.82 -7.68 48.51
CA GLU A 343 -8.97 -8.18 49.60
C GLU A 343 -8.21 -7.06 50.32
N ASP A 344 -8.06 -5.90 49.68
CA ASP A 344 -7.44 -4.71 50.27
C ASP A 344 -8.47 -3.98 51.14
N PRO A 345 -8.20 -3.82 52.46
CA PRO A 345 -9.10 -3.09 53.38
C PRO A 345 -9.37 -1.65 52.95
N MET A 346 -8.44 -1.02 52.21
CA MET A 346 -8.62 0.33 51.70
C MET A 346 -9.61 0.38 50.54
N ALA A 347 -9.70 -0.67 49.71
CA ALA A 347 -10.72 -0.77 48.66
C ALA A 347 -12.12 -0.77 49.24
N LEU A 348 -12.36 -1.57 50.29
CA LEU A 348 -13.67 -1.65 50.97
C LEU A 348 -14.03 -0.29 51.55
N LYS A 349 -13.11 0.37 52.24
CA LYS A 349 -13.32 1.69 52.84
C LYS A 349 -13.63 2.75 51.78
N TYR A 350 -12.97 2.73 50.66
CA TYR A 350 -13.24 3.66 49.56
C TYR A 350 -14.60 3.37 48.91
N SER A 351 -14.97 2.10 48.75
CA SER A 351 -16.25 1.69 48.18
C SER A 351 -17.42 2.22 49.03
N GLU A 352 -17.34 2.05 50.39
CA GLU A 352 -18.35 2.57 51.32
C GLU A 352 -18.53 4.10 51.22
N MET A 353 -17.39 4.81 51.01
CA MET A 353 -17.40 6.28 50.90
C MET A 353 -17.95 6.77 49.54
N MET A 354 -17.91 5.94 48.50
CA MET A 354 -18.36 6.24 47.15
C MET A 354 -19.77 5.75 46.83
N ASP A 355 -20.42 5.08 47.79
CA ASP A 355 -21.76 4.52 47.59
C ASP A 355 -22.79 5.66 47.58
N GLU A 356 -23.24 6.07 46.40
CA GLU A 356 -24.25 7.08 46.18
C GLU A 356 -25.22 6.58 45.10
N VAL A 357 -26.47 6.45 45.45
CA VAL A 357 -27.53 6.00 44.56
C VAL A 357 -27.96 7.16 43.65
N CYS A 358 -27.65 7.06 42.35
CA CYS A 358 -28.22 7.98 41.37
C CYS A 358 -29.68 7.64 41.05
N ASP A 359 -30.49 8.69 40.83
CA ASP A 359 -31.88 8.50 40.37
C ASP A 359 -31.90 8.11 38.88
N TYR A 360 -32.02 6.81 38.63
CA TYR A 360 -32.05 6.23 37.28
C TYR A 360 -33.34 6.50 36.50
N THR A 361 -34.32 7.20 37.14
CA THR A 361 -35.58 7.58 36.47
C THR A 361 -35.42 8.83 35.62
N LEU A 362 -34.40 9.63 35.87
CA LEU A 362 -34.14 10.86 35.14
C LEU A 362 -33.63 10.58 33.73
N LEU A 363 -34.17 11.31 32.75
CA LEU A 363 -33.79 11.24 31.37
C LEU A 363 -33.18 12.57 30.89
N VAL A 364 -32.06 12.52 30.18
CA VAL A 364 -31.48 13.66 29.48
C VAL A 364 -31.50 13.37 27.99
N LYS A 365 -32.22 14.19 27.22
CA LYS A 365 -32.43 13.97 25.78
C LYS A 365 -32.90 12.54 25.44
N GLY A 366 -33.75 11.94 26.27
CA GLY A 366 -34.27 10.60 26.09
C GLY A 366 -33.32 9.45 26.51
N HIS A 367 -32.15 9.76 27.09
CA HIS A 367 -31.20 8.76 27.58
C HIS A 367 -31.21 8.70 29.11
N ARG A 368 -31.00 7.47 29.63
CA ARG A 368 -30.87 7.24 31.07
C ARG A 368 -29.65 7.97 31.61
N LEU A 369 -29.85 8.63 32.76
CA LEU A 369 -28.83 9.29 33.53
C LEU A 369 -28.13 8.27 34.44
N ASN A 370 -26.81 8.20 34.36
CA ASN A 370 -26.02 7.36 35.27
C ASN A 370 -25.39 8.17 36.41
N CYS A 371 -24.89 9.37 36.10
CA CYS A 371 -24.25 10.24 37.08
C CYS A 371 -24.32 11.70 36.66
N THR A 372 -24.19 12.60 37.67
CA THR A 372 -24.11 14.05 37.46
C THR A 372 -22.96 14.63 38.27
N TYR A 373 -22.33 15.69 37.75
CA TYR A 373 -21.31 16.41 38.48
C TYR A 373 -21.36 17.90 38.15
N LYS A 374 -21.31 18.76 39.18
CA LYS A 374 -21.18 20.21 39.01
C LYS A 374 -19.73 20.59 39.27
N ASP A 375 -19.05 21.09 38.23
CA ASP A 375 -17.65 21.47 38.35
C ASP A 375 -17.46 22.86 38.96
N SER A 376 -16.23 23.25 39.26
CA SER A 376 -15.85 24.51 39.86
C SER A 376 -16.22 25.76 39.04
N ARG A 377 -16.43 25.59 37.72
CA ARG A 377 -16.88 26.63 36.76
C ARG A 377 -18.39 26.79 36.77
N GLY A 378 -19.09 25.95 37.52
CA GLY A 378 -20.56 25.90 37.55
C GLY A 378 -21.15 25.14 36.33
N TRP A 379 -20.36 24.44 35.56
CA TRP A 379 -20.87 23.56 34.48
C TRP A 379 -21.51 22.33 35.10
N ILE A 380 -22.59 21.87 34.51
CA ILE A 380 -23.26 20.62 34.89
C ILE A 380 -22.89 19.55 33.89
N TRP A 381 -22.20 18.53 34.35
CA TRP A 381 -21.81 17.35 33.59
C TRP A 381 -22.79 16.23 33.88
N VAL A 382 -23.18 15.51 32.83
CA VAL A 382 -24.15 14.42 32.87
C VAL A 382 -23.62 13.23 32.13
N GLY A 383 -23.39 12.14 32.84
CA GLY A 383 -23.03 10.84 32.28
C GLY A 383 -24.29 10.02 31.97
N SER A 384 -24.34 9.48 30.76
CA SER A 384 -25.44 8.65 30.29
C SER A 384 -24.97 7.34 29.67
N LEU A 385 -25.93 6.53 29.18
CA LEU A 385 -25.62 5.33 28.37
C LEU A 385 -25.18 5.65 26.93
N ASN A 386 -25.25 6.94 26.51
CA ASN A 386 -25.00 7.34 25.12
C ASN A 386 -24.19 8.64 25.04
N GLY A 387 -23.14 8.74 25.86
CA GLY A 387 -22.19 9.84 25.88
C GLY A 387 -22.21 10.67 27.15
N LEU A 388 -21.22 11.56 27.20
CA LEU A 388 -21.03 12.55 28.24
C LEU A 388 -21.59 13.89 27.76
N TYR A 389 -22.54 14.44 28.49
CA TYR A 389 -23.13 15.74 28.18
C TYR A 389 -22.62 16.79 29.17
N TYR A 390 -22.43 18.02 28.72
CA TYR A 390 -22.21 19.14 29.63
C TYR A 390 -23.00 20.38 29.24
N PHE A 391 -23.44 21.10 30.25
CA PHE A 391 -24.25 22.32 30.16
C PHE A 391 -23.46 23.46 30.78
N LYS A 392 -23.32 24.56 30.07
CA LYS A 392 -22.70 25.77 30.59
C LYS A 392 -23.72 26.66 31.28
N PRO A 393 -23.32 27.45 32.31
CA PRO A 393 -24.22 28.38 32.95
C PRO A 393 -24.91 29.32 31.94
N GLY A 394 -26.21 29.42 32.03
CA GLY A 394 -27.02 30.26 31.15
C GLY A 394 -27.31 29.69 29.73
N GLN A 395 -26.79 28.53 29.41
CA GLN A 395 -27.06 27.85 28.13
C GLN A 395 -28.09 26.71 28.33
N LYS A 396 -29.08 26.64 27.45
CA LYS A 396 -30.08 25.56 27.46
C LYS A 396 -29.57 24.32 26.69
N ASP A 397 -28.69 24.50 25.73
CA ASP A 397 -28.18 23.42 24.91
C ASP A 397 -27.00 22.72 25.57
N SER A 398 -27.02 21.39 25.52
CA SER A 398 -25.90 20.56 25.96
C SER A 398 -24.94 20.30 24.81
N ILE A 399 -23.66 20.20 25.16
CA ILE A 399 -22.62 19.68 24.26
C ILE A 399 -22.36 18.22 24.62
N CYS A 400 -22.36 17.34 23.65
CA CYS A 400 -22.11 15.92 23.85
C CYS A 400 -20.67 15.59 23.46
N VAL A 401 -20.01 14.75 24.27
CA VAL A 401 -18.68 14.16 23.97
C VAL A 401 -18.87 12.65 23.87
N LYS A 402 -18.45 12.08 22.77
CA LYS A 402 -18.60 10.67 22.44
C LYS A 402 -17.30 10.05 21.94
N LYS A 403 -17.41 8.81 21.50
CA LYS A 403 -16.31 8.03 20.91
C LYS A 403 -15.61 8.75 19.75
N GLU A 404 -16.38 9.45 18.93
CA GLU A 404 -15.86 10.20 17.78
C GLU A 404 -14.91 11.34 18.19
N GLU A 405 -15.07 11.87 19.42
CA GLU A 405 -14.17 12.86 20.01
C GLU A 405 -13.00 12.25 20.77
N GLY A 406 -12.89 10.90 20.79
CA GLY A 406 -11.75 10.19 21.38
C GLY A 406 -12.05 9.48 22.70
N MET A 407 -13.31 9.36 23.13
CA MET A 407 -13.67 8.55 24.30
C MET A 407 -13.58 7.06 23.99
N VAL A 408 -13.17 6.26 25.00
CA VAL A 408 -13.09 4.79 24.81
C VAL A 408 -14.45 4.12 24.72
N ASN A 409 -15.44 4.69 25.41
CA ASN A 409 -16.80 4.16 25.51
C ASN A 409 -17.79 5.28 25.79
N ASP A 410 -19.02 5.13 25.30
CA ASP A 410 -20.09 6.13 25.48
C ASP A 410 -20.92 5.93 26.76
N VAL A 411 -20.75 4.79 27.43
CA VAL A 411 -21.45 4.52 28.72
C VAL A 411 -20.63 5.08 29.87
N ILE A 412 -21.16 6.10 30.54
CA ILE A 412 -20.49 6.87 31.59
C ILE A 412 -20.99 6.43 32.94
N HIS A 413 -20.08 6.17 33.88
CA HIS A 413 -20.41 5.67 35.20
C HIS A 413 -20.15 6.66 36.34
N SER A 414 -19.04 7.41 36.28
CA SER A 414 -18.73 8.46 37.25
C SER A 414 -17.98 9.62 36.62
N ILE A 415 -18.08 10.80 37.27
CA ILE A 415 -17.44 12.03 36.78
C ILE A 415 -16.85 12.77 37.97
N ILE A 416 -15.64 13.32 37.81
CA ILE A 416 -14.99 14.13 38.85
C ILE A 416 -14.03 15.15 38.22
N GLU A 417 -13.83 16.27 38.90
CA GLU A 417 -12.88 17.33 38.55
C GLU A 417 -11.56 17.17 39.31
N ASP A 418 -10.43 17.30 38.59
CA ASP A 418 -9.11 17.33 39.25
C ASP A 418 -8.69 18.71 39.77
N GLY A 419 -7.52 18.78 40.34
CA GLY A 419 -6.98 20.04 40.89
C GLY A 419 -6.56 21.08 39.83
N LYS A 420 -6.51 20.69 38.54
CA LYS A 420 -6.23 21.55 37.38
C LYS A 420 -7.50 21.91 36.60
N HIS A 421 -8.66 21.61 37.15
CA HIS A 421 -9.98 21.81 36.51
C HIS A 421 -10.19 21.00 35.24
N ASN A 422 -9.51 19.87 35.06
CA ASN A 422 -9.84 18.88 34.03
C ASN A 422 -10.87 17.89 34.58
N MET A 423 -11.59 17.26 33.68
CA MET A 423 -12.60 16.28 34.05
C MET A 423 -12.10 14.86 33.86
N TRP A 424 -12.40 14.01 34.84
CA TRP A 424 -12.09 12.59 34.78
C TRP A 424 -13.38 11.78 34.85
N VAL A 425 -13.48 10.80 33.96
CA VAL A 425 -14.73 10.06 33.73
C VAL A 425 -14.43 8.57 33.68
N SER A 426 -15.15 7.76 34.44
CA SER A 426 -15.12 6.31 34.27
C SER A 426 -16.20 5.84 33.28
N THR A 427 -15.87 4.82 32.50
CA THR A 427 -16.73 4.28 31.45
C THR A 427 -16.83 2.76 31.56
N SER A 428 -17.69 2.11 30.77
CA SER A 428 -17.73 0.63 30.70
C SER A 428 -16.45 0.00 30.13
N ASN A 429 -15.46 0.80 29.69
CA ASN A 429 -14.20 0.26 29.15
C ASN A 429 -13.02 1.21 29.43
N GLY A 430 -12.82 1.56 30.69
CA GLY A 430 -11.69 2.36 31.12
C GLY A 430 -12.03 3.76 31.60
N ILE A 431 -10.99 4.57 31.81
CA ILE A 431 -11.05 5.93 32.36
C ILE A 431 -10.69 6.94 31.26
N VAL A 432 -11.35 8.08 31.28
CA VAL A 432 -11.13 9.17 30.32
C VAL A 432 -10.81 10.46 31.06
N GLY A 433 -9.71 11.11 30.72
CA GLY A 433 -9.35 12.45 31.13
C GLY A 433 -9.68 13.46 30.03
N LEU A 434 -10.41 14.52 30.37
CA LEU A 434 -10.84 15.58 29.45
C LEU A 434 -10.13 16.89 29.82
N VAL A 435 -9.34 17.41 28.91
CA VAL A 435 -8.66 18.72 29.09
C VAL A 435 -9.56 19.83 28.57
N ILE A 436 -9.79 20.82 29.42
CA ILE A 436 -10.69 21.93 29.10
C ILE A 436 -9.86 23.22 28.98
N LYS A 437 -9.89 23.83 27.79
CA LYS A 437 -9.24 25.13 27.51
C LYS A 437 -10.23 26.05 26.80
N ASN A 438 -10.19 27.34 27.12
CA ASN A 438 -11.05 28.34 26.48
C ASN A 438 -12.52 27.97 26.44
N GLY A 439 -13.01 27.35 27.51
CA GLY A 439 -14.43 26.97 27.64
C GLY A 439 -14.86 25.83 26.70
N LYS A 440 -13.94 25.00 26.20
CA LYS A 440 -14.24 23.82 25.38
C LYS A 440 -13.37 22.63 25.80
N VAL A 441 -13.90 21.42 25.61
CA VAL A 441 -13.08 20.20 25.66
C VAL A 441 -12.14 20.23 24.46
N THR A 442 -10.83 20.28 24.70
CA THR A 442 -9.81 20.42 23.68
C THR A 442 -9.02 19.14 23.44
N PHE A 443 -9.02 18.26 24.43
CA PHE A 443 -8.28 17.00 24.36
C PHE A 443 -8.98 15.94 25.22
N VAL A 444 -9.06 14.73 24.68
CA VAL A 444 -9.61 13.54 25.33
C VAL A 444 -8.52 12.50 25.43
N ASN A 445 -8.14 12.11 26.64
CA ASN A 445 -7.12 11.12 26.91
C ASN A 445 -7.76 9.87 27.52
N SER A 446 -7.79 8.80 26.77
CA SER A 446 -8.43 7.55 27.15
C SER A 446 -7.43 6.52 27.64
N PHE A 447 -7.77 5.85 28.74
CA PHE A 447 -6.97 4.80 29.38
C PHE A 447 -7.78 3.52 29.47
N ILE A 448 -7.22 2.42 28.97
CA ILE A 448 -7.88 1.11 28.85
C ILE A 448 -7.03 0.01 29.49
N LYS A 449 -7.44 -1.25 29.37
CA LYS A 449 -6.71 -2.43 29.90
C LYS A 449 -5.23 -2.43 29.52
N SER A 450 -4.88 -1.99 28.32
CA SER A 450 -3.49 -1.87 27.91
C SER A 450 -2.69 -0.83 28.71
N ASP A 451 -3.35 -0.01 29.50
CA ASP A 451 -2.76 0.98 30.42
C ASP A 451 -2.83 0.54 31.88
N ASP A 452 -2.96 -0.79 32.11
CA ASP A 452 -3.07 -1.43 33.42
C ASP A 452 -4.33 -1.08 34.21
N ILE A 453 -5.39 -0.64 33.53
CA ILE A 453 -6.72 -0.50 34.11
C ILE A 453 -7.43 -1.84 34.00
N PRO A 454 -8.20 -2.29 35.01
CA PRO A 454 -9.02 -3.50 34.90
C PRO A 454 -9.91 -3.48 33.65
N ALA A 455 -10.09 -4.62 33.01
CA ALA A 455 -10.92 -4.73 31.80
C ALA A 455 -12.42 -4.71 32.11
N GLU A 456 -12.77 -4.84 33.38
CA GLU A 456 -14.13 -4.85 33.85
C GLU A 456 -14.74 -3.45 33.79
N ALA A 457 -16.04 -3.41 33.65
CA ALA A 457 -16.79 -2.17 33.65
C ALA A 457 -16.68 -1.47 35.00
N PHE A 458 -16.57 -0.15 34.98
CA PHE A 458 -16.77 0.67 36.16
C PHE A 458 -18.26 0.65 36.55
N VAL A 459 -18.53 0.88 37.84
CA VAL A 459 -19.90 0.91 38.36
C VAL A 459 -20.42 2.33 38.54
N ASN A 460 -21.73 2.49 38.55
CA ASN A 460 -22.37 3.79 38.84
C ASN A 460 -22.14 4.12 40.31
N SER A 461 -21.07 4.79 40.63
CA SER A 461 -20.72 5.25 41.97
C SER A 461 -20.16 6.67 41.90
N ARG A 462 -20.14 7.36 43.01
CA ARG A 462 -19.49 8.68 43.08
C ARG A 462 -17.96 8.54 43.07
N ALA A 463 -17.28 9.14 42.10
CA ALA A 463 -15.85 9.26 42.14
C ALA A 463 -15.41 10.19 43.30
N MET A 464 -14.29 9.90 43.94
CA MET A 464 -13.80 10.63 45.10
C MET A 464 -12.42 11.22 44.80
N ARG A 465 -12.15 12.44 45.33
CA ARG A 465 -10.83 13.04 45.30
C ARG A 465 -10.31 13.17 46.72
N LEU A 466 -9.15 12.59 46.98
CA LEU A 466 -8.46 12.68 48.28
C LEU A 466 -7.75 14.02 48.44
N ALA A 467 -7.32 14.31 49.69
CA ALA A 467 -6.67 15.57 50.02
C ALA A 467 -5.33 15.81 49.27
N ASP A 468 -4.62 14.76 48.90
CA ASP A 468 -3.41 14.80 48.09
C ASP A 468 -3.65 14.96 46.57
N GLY A 469 -4.92 15.08 46.17
CA GLY A 469 -5.34 15.17 44.78
C GLY A 469 -5.54 13.82 44.05
N THR A 470 -5.32 12.70 44.73
CA THR A 470 -5.59 11.35 44.20
C THR A 470 -7.08 11.18 43.95
N ILE A 471 -7.43 10.72 42.73
CA ILE A 471 -8.78 10.36 42.34
C ILE A 471 -8.97 8.87 42.55
N VAL A 472 -10.13 8.49 43.06
CA VAL A 472 -10.54 7.10 43.32
C VAL A 472 -11.86 6.83 42.59
N MET A 473 -11.90 5.74 41.83
CA MET A 473 -13.07 5.30 41.08
C MET A 473 -13.32 3.81 41.29
N GLN A 474 -14.57 3.40 41.35
CA GLN A 474 -14.96 2.03 41.61
C GLN A 474 -15.24 1.27 40.29
N ALA A 475 -14.56 0.16 40.11
CA ALA A 475 -14.87 -0.85 39.11
C ALA A 475 -15.66 -2.02 39.76
N LEU A 476 -16.09 -3.00 38.95
CA LEU A 476 -16.90 -4.11 39.45
C LEU A 476 -16.18 -4.94 40.52
N ASP A 477 -14.93 -5.33 40.21
CA ASP A 477 -14.14 -6.22 41.07
C ASP A 477 -12.94 -5.53 41.74
N HIS A 478 -12.79 -4.21 41.54
CA HIS A 478 -11.61 -3.44 41.97
C HIS A 478 -11.96 -1.99 42.30
N VAL A 479 -11.10 -1.36 43.06
CA VAL A 479 -11.05 0.10 43.19
C VAL A 479 -9.79 0.62 42.49
N VAL A 480 -9.93 1.60 41.64
CA VAL A 480 -8.83 2.21 40.89
C VAL A 480 -8.55 3.59 41.46
N SER A 481 -7.31 3.82 41.88
CA SER A 481 -6.85 5.15 42.30
C SER A 481 -5.68 5.64 41.45
N PHE A 482 -5.63 6.93 41.22
CA PHE A 482 -4.56 7.58 40.47
C PHE A 482 -4.46 9.06 40.83
N ASN A 483 -3.26 9.61 40.68
CA ASN A 483 -3.05 11.04 40.87
C ASN A 483 -2.90 11.73 39.49
N PRO A 484 -3.86 12.60 39.10
CA PRO A 484 -3.79 13.33 37.81
C PRO A 484 -2.52 14.17 37.62
N LEU A 485 -1.88 14.62 38.73
CA LEU A 485 -0.64 15.39 38.65
C LEU A 485 0.54 14.55 38.13
N THR A 486 0.60 13.28 38.52
CA THR A 486 1.64 12.36 38.01
C THR A 486 1.41 12.00 36.56
N MET A 487 0.18 12.01 36.11
CA MET A 487 -0.16 11.76 34.70
C MET A 487 0.24 12.91 33.78
N SER A 488 0.22 14.16 34.27
CA SER A 488 0.71 15.30 33.49
C SER A 488 2.25 15.33 33.35
N ILE A 489 2.97 14.63 34.24
CA ILE A 489 4.42 14.41 34.07
C ILE A 489 4.69 13.46 32.89
N MET A 490 3.77 12.56 32.57
CA MET A 490 3.81 11.75 31.34
C MET A 490 3.64 12.59 30.06
N GLU A 491 3.00 13.76 30.12
CA GLU A 491 2.96 14.74 29.01
C GLU A 491 4.36 15.36 28.75
N GLY A 492 5.26 15.36 29.76
CA GLY A 492 6.62 15.89 29.66
C GLY A 492 7.62 14.97 28.94
N ASN A 493 7.36 13.69 28.83
CA ASN A 493 8.11 12.81 27.96
C ASN A 493 7.64 13.04 26.52
N ASN A 494 8.28 13.96 25.82
CA ASN A 494 8.11 14.23 24.40
C ASN A 494 8.52 12.98 23.59
N VAL A 495 7.67 11.95 23.61
CA VAL A 495 7.83 10.81 22.71
C VAL A 495 7.56 11.33 21.29
N LEU A 496 8.64 11.61 20.59
CA LEU A 496 8.60 12.03 19.20
C LEU A 496 8.25 10.81 18.34
N LEU A 497 7.05 10.82 17.78
CA LEU A 497 6.60 9.77 16.88
C LEU A 497 7.03 10.09 15.44
N HIS A 498 7.83 9.21 14.87
CA HIS A 498 8.27 9.31 13.47
C HIS A 498 7.57 8.22 12.66
N PRO A 499 6.51 8.55 11.91
CA PRO A 499 5.83 7.53 11.12
C PRO A 499 6.79 6.92 10.10
N LYS A 500 6.61 5.61 9.86
CA LYS A 500 7.36 4.85 8.85
C LYS A 500 6.39 4.22 7.87
N PHE A 501 6.75 4.24 6.61
CA PHE A 501 6.06 3.47 5.59
C PHE A 501 6.44 2.00 5.75
N VAL A 502 5.50 1.14 6.13
CA VAL A 502 5.81 -0.24 6.56
C VAL A 502 5.28 -1.30 5.60
N ARG A 503 4.17 -1.05 4.91
CA ARG A 503 3.60 -2.01 3.96
C ARG A 503 2.97 -1.30 2.76
N LEU A 504 3.12 -1.93 1.61
CA LEU A 504 2.53 -1.53 0.34
C LEU A 504 1.72 -2.71 -0.23
N GLN A 505 0.50 -2.41 -0.68
CA GLN A 505 -0.26 -3.30 -1.54
C GLN A 505 -0.54 -2.60 -2.86
N VAL A 506 -0.43 -3.32 -3.96
CA VAL A 506 -0.75 -2.87 -5.31
C VAL A 506 -1.77 -3.83 -5.89
N ASN A 507 -2.93 -3.33 -6.28
CA ASN A 507 -4.05 -4.14 -6.77
C ASN A 507 -4.38 -5.35 -5.86
N GLY A 508 -4.28 -5.16 -4.53
CA GLY A 508 -4.52 -6.20 -3.53
C GLY A 508 -3.34 -7.13 -3.22
N THR A 509 -2.27 -7.09 -4.01
CA THR A 509 -1.06 -7.91 -3.79
C THR A 509 -0.10 -7.20 -2.84
N ASN A 510 0.38 -7.91 -1.81
CA ASN A 510 1.43 -7.40 -0.92
C ASN A 510 2.76 -7.29 -1.66
N ILE A 511 3.43 -6.15 -1.52
CA ILE A 511 4.70 -5.86 -2.18
C ILE A 511 5.84 -5.99 -1.18
N PHE A 512 6.85 -6.73 -1.58
CA PHE A 512 8.16 -6.84 -0.95
C PHE A 512 9.24 -6.51 -1.99
N ALA A 513 10.47 -6.35 -1.57
CA ALA A 513 11.58 -6.20 -2.52
C ALA A 513 11.62 -7.41 -3.47
N GLY A 514 11.72 -7.17 -4.77
CA GLY A 514 11.72 -8.21 -5.80
C GLY A 514 10.34 -8.77 -6.17
N THR A 515 9.23 -8.26 -5.59
CA THR A 515 7.89 -8.71 -5.99
C THR A 515 7.59 -8.28 -7.42
N GLU A 516 7.21 -9.25 -8.25
CA GLU A 516 6.80 -9.03 -9.63
C GLU A 516 5.28 -8.98 -9.77
N ILE A 517 4.80 -7.99 -10.53
CA ILE A 517 3.42 -7.91 -11.00
C ILE A 517 3.46 -7.68 -12.52
N ASP A 518 2.75 -8.47 -13.26
CA ASP A 518 2.69 -8.41 -14.73
C ASP A 518 4.08 -8.45 -15.39
N GLY A 519 5.00 -9.28 -14.84
CA GLY A 519 6.36 -9.44 -15.36
C GLY A 519 7.31 -8.27 -15.07
N ARG A 520 6.93 -7.36 -14.16
CA ARG A 520 7.76 -6.23 -13.74
C ARG A 520 7.97 -6.26 -12.23
N VAL A 521 9.20 -6.10 -11.79
CA VAL A 521 9.54 -5.87 -10.38
C VAL A 521 9.03 -4.49 -9.97
N VAL A 522 8.17 -4.45 -8.95
CA VAL A 522 7.58 -3.20 -8.43
C VAL A 522 8.63 -2.36 -7.72
N THR A 523 9.46 -3.00 -6.91
CA THR A 523 10.58 -2.37 -6.20
C THR A 523 11.67 -3.39 -5.89
N GLU A 524 12.91 -2.94 -5.95
CA GLU A 524 14.08 -3.71 -5.47
C GLU A 524 14.45 -3.37 -4.02
N LYS A 525 13.85 -2.33 -3.44
CA LYS A 525 14.14 -1.87 -2.10
C LYS A 525 13.05 -2.31 -1.12
N ALA A 526 13.42 -2.48 0.13
CA ALA A 526 12.47 -2.67 1.21
C ALA A 526 11.48 -1.51 1.30
N ILE A 527 10.23 -1.80 1.62
CA ILE A 527 9.15 -0.80 1.68
C ILE A 527 9.49 0.35 2.66
N SER A 528 10.15 0.02 3.76
CA SER A 528 10.60 1.00 4.76
C SER A 528 11.65 2.02 4.25
N ARG A 529 12.23 1.77 3.09
CA ARG A 529 13.24 2.61 2.41
C ARG A 529 12.73 3.28 1.15
N LEU A 530 11.46 3.05 0.80
CA LEU A 530 10.86 3.65 -0.39
C LEU A 530 10.40 5.08 -0.12
N ASN A 531 10.88 5.99 -0.95
CA ASN A 531 10.39 7.37 -1.02
C ASN A 531 9.61 7.64 -2.32
N THR A 532 9.76 6.77 -3.31
CA THR A 532 9.10 6.88 -4.62
C THR A 532 8.61 5.52 -5.08
N ILE A 533 7.39 5.47 -5.57
CA ILE A 533 6.72 4.30 -6.13
C ILE A 533 6.31 4.65 -7.56
N GLU A 534 6.82 3.93 -8.54
CA GLU A 534 6.46 4.11 -9.96
C GLU A 534 5.64 2.93 -10.44
N LEU A 535 4.43 3.18 -10.91
CA LEU A 535 3.51 2.14 -11.35
C LEU A 535 2.92 2.47 -12.73
N PRO A 536 2.63 1.46 -13.56
CA PRO A 536 1.86 1.65 -14.78
C PRO A 536 0.40 1.99 -14.46
N SER A 537 -0.32 2.55 -15.40
CA SER A 537 -1.74 2.91 -15.25
C SER A 537 -2.68 1.74 -14.92
N THR A 538 -2.27 0.50 -15.19
CA THR A 538 -3.00 -0.74 -14.83
C THR A 538 -2.88 -1.09 -13.36
N GLN A 539 -1.87 -0.55 -12.66
CA GLN A 539 -1.58 -0.79 -11.25
C GLN A 539 -1.88 0.47 -10.44
N ASN A 540 -3.11 0.95 -10.48
CA ASN A 540 -3.53 2.25 -9.98
C ASN A 540 -4.30 2.21 -8.66
N SER A 541 -4.43 1.04 -8.05
CA SER A 541 -5.10 0.86 -6.76
C SER A 541 -4.08 0.41 -5.72
N LEU A 542 -3.81 1.30 -4.76
CA LEU A 542 -2.79 1.08 -3.74
C LEU A 542 -3.40 1.12 -2.34
N SER A 543 -2.76 0.40 -1.42
CA SER A 543 -2.95 0.59 0.02
C SER A 543 -1.59 0.79 0.67
N LEU A 544 -1.39 1.97 1.25
CA LEU A 544 -0.17 2.30 1.98
C LEU A 544 -0.44 2.20 3.47
N LYS A 545 0.45 1.51 4.22
CA LYS A 545 0.35 1.44 5.67
C LYS A 545 1.52 2.16 6.31
N PHE A 546 1.19 3.02 7.27
CA PHE A 546 2.17 3.77 8.04
C PHE A 546 2.06 3.40 9.51
N SER A 547 3.20 3.12 10.14
CA SER A 547 3.32 2.90 11.58
C SER A 547 4.08 4.05 12.23
N ALA A 548 3.53 4.58 13.31
CA ALA A 548 4.26 5.53 14.15
C ALA A 548 5.26 4.83 15.08
N LEU A 549 5.29 3.49 15.07
CA LEU A 549 6.08 2.65 15.99
C LEU A 549 5.83 3.03 17.46
N ASN A 550 4.59 3.39 17.76
CA ASN A 550 4.16 3.71 19.12
C ASN A 550 3.84 2.43 19.89
N TYR A 551 4.87 1.78 20.43
CA TYR A 551 4.70 0.56 21.24
C TYR A 551 4.09 0.86 22.61
N PHE A 552 4.24 2.09 23.09
CA PHE A 552 3.78 2.51 24.38
C PHE A 552 2.26 2.66 24.48
N ARG A 553 1.65 3.43 23.55
CA ARG A 553 0.21 3.69 23.50
C ARG A 553 -0.30 3.73 22.06
N PRO A 554 -0.33 2.58 21.38
CA PRO A 554 -0.67 2.54 19.95
C PRO A 554 -2.03 3.15 19.64
N ILE A 555 -3.04 2.90 20.49
CA ILE A 555 -4.41 3.40 20.28
C ILE A 555 -4.54 4.93 20.38
N GLN A 556 -3.60 5.59 21.06
CA GLN A 556 -3.54 7.06 21.20
C GLN A 556 -2.69 7.73 20.13
N THR A 557 -2.36 7.02 19.07
CA THR A 557 -1.63 7.61 17.95
C THR A 557 -2.57 8.44 17.09
N TYR A 558 -2.27 9.72 16.97
CA TYR A 558 -2.88 10.62 16.00
C TYR A 558 -2.02 10.68 14.77
N TYR A 559 -2.66 10.64 13.62
CA TYR A 559 -2.03 10.90 12.33
C TYR A 559 -2.64 12.13 11.71
N ARG A 560 -1.84 12.90 10.99
CA ARG A 560 -2.36 13.77 9.95
C ARG A 560 -1.71 13.43 8.63
N TYR A 561 -2.51 13.45 7.59
CA TYR A 561 -2.02 13.18 6.26
C TYR A 561 -2.62 14.16 5.24
N LYS A 562 -1.94 14.32 4.13
CA LYS A 562 -2.45 14.94 2.90
C LYS A 562 -1.87 14.19 1.70
N VAL A 563 -2.59 14.24 0.59
CA VAL A 563 -2.19 13.63 -0.68
C VAL A 563 -2.28 14.70 -1.75
N SER A 564 -1.16 15.34 -2.06
CA SER A 564 -1.12 16.36 -3.11
C SER A 564 -1.53 15.77 -4.46
N GLY A 565 -2.42 16.45 -5.17
CA GLY A 565 -3.06 15.93 -6.38
C GLY A 565 -4.42 15.24 -6.16
N LEU A 566 -4.81 14.96 -4.89
CA LEU A 566 -6.14 14.44 -4.52
C LEU A 566 -6.78 15.30 -3.43
N GLN A 567 -6.03 15.58 -2.38
CA GLN A 567 -6.48 16.34 -1.22
C GLN A 567 -5.33 17.08 -0.59
N ASP A 568 -5.28 18.39 -0.78
CA ASP A 568 -4.19 19.25 -0.32
C ASP A 568 -4.35 19.72 1.14
N LYS A 569 -5.52 19.49 1.75
CA LYS A 569 -5.75 19.82 3.15
C LYS A 569 -5.33 18.67 4.06
N TRP A 570 -4.74 19.01 5.21
CA TRP A 570 -4.43 18.06 6.25
C TRP A 570 -5.70 17.46 6.86
N VAL A 571 -5.77 16.13 6.91
CA VAL A 571 -6.80 15.36 7.60
C VAL A 571 -6.19 14.78 8.85
N VAL A 572 -6.82 15.01 9.99
CA VAL A 572 -6.39 14.46 11.29
C VAL A 572 -7.23 13.25 11.64
N LEU A 573 -6.57 12.13 11.92
CA LEU A 573 -7.19 10.84 12.24
C LEU A 573 -6.59 10.24 13.50
N SER A 574 -7.42 9.48 14.20
CA SER A 574 -7.03 8.59 15.29
C SER A 574 -7.84 7.30 15.21
N TYR A 575 -7.55 6.31 16.03
CA TYR A 575 -8.37 5.11 16.11
C TYR A 575 -9.87 5.41 16.25
N TYR A 576 -10.22 6.41 17.03
CA TYR A 576 -11.60 6.70 17.39
C TYR A 576 -12.41 7.41 16.28
N ASN A 577 -11.78 8.25 15.45
CA ASN A 577 -12.47 9.07 14.45
C ASN A 577 -12.19 8.68 12.99
N SER A 578 -11.35 7.67 12.75
CA SER A 578 -10.87 7.32 11.41
C SER A 578 -11.78 6.40 10.62
N LYS A 579 -12.88 5.90 11.20
CA LYS A 579 -13.76 4.89 10.57
C LYS A 579 -12.98 3.67 10.04
N GLY A 580 -11.96 3.23 10.79
CA GLY A 580 -11.14 2.07 10.46
C GLY A 580 -9.86 2.36 9.67
N LEU A 581 -9.59 3.61 9.29
CA LEU A 581 -8.31 3.96 8.66
C LEU A 581 -7.13 3.91 9.65
N VAL A 582 -7.36 4.09 10.94
CA VAL A 582 -6.36 3.82 11.99
C VAL A 582 -6.86 2.65 12.81
N ASP A 583 -6.07 1.58 12.89
CA ASP A 583 -6.43 0.39 13.64
C ASP A 583 -6.08 0.49 15.15
N LYS A 584 -6.49 -0.51 15.94
CA LYS A 584 -6.22 -0.58 17.39
C LYS A 584 -4.73 -0.63 17.75
N ASN A 585 -3.87 -0.99 16.80
CA ASN A 585 -2.43 -1.03 16.96
C ASN A 585 -1.76 0.29 16.52
N GLY A 586 -2.56 1.32 16.23
CA GLY A 586 -2.06 2.63 15.82
C GLY A 586 -1.42 2.65 14.45
N ILE A 587 -1.89 1.82 13.51
CA ILE A 587 -1.41 1.80 12.13
C ILE A 587 -2.39 2.57 11.25
N LEU A 588 -1.87 3.50 10.46
CA LEU A 588 -2.64 4.20 9.44
C LEU A 588 -2.69 3.38 8.16
N HIS A 589 -3.89 3.03 7.73
CA HIS A 589 -4.19 2.38 6.46
C HIS A 589 -4.72 3.43 5.48
N LEU A 590 -3.96 3.76 4.46
CA LEU A 590 -4.31 4.78 3.48
C LEU A 590 -4.59 4.13 2.12
N PRO A 591 -5.87 3.88 1.78
CA PRO A 591 -6.24 3.37 0.47
C PRO A 591 -6.23 4.51 -0.55
N LEU A 592 -5.57 4.32 -1.67
CA LEU A 592 -5.55 5.19 -2.84
C LEU A 592 -6.05 4.37 -4.03
N LEU A 593 -7.32 4.51 -4.35
CA LEU A 593 -8.00 3.65 -5.32
C LEU A 593 -8.26 4.39 -6.64
N GLY A 594 -8.00 3.71 -7.76
CA GLY A 594 -8.31 4.21 -9.08
C GLY A 594 -7.58 5.50 -9.45
N LEU A 595 -6.30 5.63 -9.08
CA LEU A 595 -5.50 6.81 -9.36
C LEU A 595 -5.40 7.04 -10.88
N LYS A 596 -5.58 8.28 -11.30
CA LYS A 596 -5.31 8.70 -12.67
C LYS A 596 -3.79 8.80 -12.90
N PRO A 597 -3.32 8.71 -14.15
CA PRO A 597 -1.92 9.02 -14.45
C PRO A 597 -1.52 10.39 -13.91
N GLY A 598 -0.39 10.46 -13.22
CA GLY A 598 0.08 11.67 -12.57
C GLY A 598 0.98 11.40 -11.36
N ASN A 599 1.43 12.46 -10.72
CA ASN A 599 2.28 12.42 -9.55
C ASN A 599 1.49 12.81 -8.30
N TYR A 600 1.53 11.98 -7.30
CA TYR A 600 0.87 12.18 -6.01
C TYR A 600 1.91 12.17 -4.90
N VAL A 601 1.87 13.15 -4.02
CA VAL A 601 2.77 13.20 -2.86
C VAL A 601 1.95 12.95 -1.61
N VAL A 602 2.19 11.79 -0.99
CA VAL A 602 1.59 11.40 0.28
C VAL A 602 2.50 11.91 1.39
N GLU A 603 1.98 12.83 2.21
CA GLU A 603 2.67 13.32 3.40
C GLU A 603 1.95 12.85 4.65
N VAL A 604 2.69 12.26 5.59
CA VAL A 604 2.14 11.70 6.84
C VAL A 604 2.96 12.19 8.02
N GLN A 605 2.29 12.64 9.07
CA GLN A 605 2.88 12.91 10.39
C GLN A 605 2.15 12.12 11.46
N ALA A 606 2.84 11.83 12.55
CA ALA A 606 2.26 11.18 13.72
C ALA A 606 2.55 11.98 14.99
N SER A 607 1.63 11.92 15.93
CA SER A 607 1.74 12.58 17.23
C SER A 607 0.95 11.80 18.29
N MET A 608 1.29 12.04 19.56
CA MET A 608 0.47 11.64 20.72
C MET A 608 -0.70 12.61 20.97
N TYR A 609 -0.74 13.75 20.26
CA TYR A 609 -1.70 14.83 20.46
C TYR A 609 -2.28 15.31 19.12
N PRO A 610 -3.56 15.66 19.08
CA PRO A 610 -4.22 16.07 17.83
C PRO A 610 -3.76 17.44 17.29
N ASP A 611 -3.15 18.27 18.14
CA ASP A 611 -2.80 19.66 17.86
C ASP A 611 -1.29 19.96 17.85
N LYS A 612 -0.45 18.97 18.21
CA LYS A 612 1.02 19.12 18.32
C LYS A 612 1.73 18.26 17.28
N TRP A 613 2.28 18.89 16.25
CA TRP A 613 2.96 18.22 15.14
C TRP A 613 4.42 18.67 15.03
N THR A 614 5.28 18.06 15.84
CA THR A 614 6.67 18.47 16.02
C THR A 614 7.66 17.78 15.07
N THR A 615 7.32 16.61 14.56
CA THR A 615 8.20 15.84 13.66
C THR A 615 7.95 16.21 12.19
N PRO A 616 8.98 16.19 11.33
CA PRO A 616 8.79 16.42 9.91
C PRO A 616 7.90 15.33 9.27
N PRO A 617 7.12 15.65 8.23
CA PRO A 617 6.31 14.66 7.54
C PRO A 617 7.17 13.64 6.81
N VAL A 618 6.77 12.38 6.87
CA VAL A 618 7.25 11.35 5.94
C VAL A 618 6.57 11.57 4.61
N LYS A 619 7.35 11.56 3.53
CA LYS A 619 6.87 11.79 2.17
C LYS A 619 7.09 10.55 1.32
N VAL A 620 6.03 10.13 0.64
CA VAL A 620 6.07 9.06 -0.36
C VAL A 620 5.47 9.60 -1.65
N VAL A 621 6.25 9.58 -2.71
CA VAL A 621 5.82 10.00 -4.04
C VAL A 621 5.28 8.79 -4.79
N VAL A 622 4.05 8.85 -5.24
CA VAL A 622 3.42 7.83 -6.08
C VAL A 622 3.27 8.40 -7.49
N MET A 623 3.94 7.78 -8.45
CA MET A 623 3.90 8.14 -9.85
C MET A 623 3.15 7.07 -10.64
N ILE A 624 1.99 7.41 -11.15
CA ILE A 624 1.23 6.56 -12.06
C ILE A 624 1.55 7.00 -13.49
N LYS A 625 2.24 6.11 -14.22
CA LYS A 625 2.65 6.39 -15.61
C LYS A 625 1.44 6.38 -16.54
N GLU A 626 1.47 7.25 -17.53
CA GLU A 626 0.46 7.20 -18.58
C GLU A 626 0.50 5.86 -19.34
N PRO A 627 -0.65 5.38 -19.81
CA PRO A 627 -0.68 4.22 -20.69
C PRO A 627 0.17 4.47 -21.93
N TRP A 628 0.89 3.43 -22.40
CA TRP A 628 1.80 3.52 -23.53
C TRP A 628 1.13 4.10 -24.81
N TRP A 629 -0.21 3.90 -24.95
CA TRP A 629 -0.98 4.46 -26.09
C TRP A 629 -1.28 5.95 -25.96
N ARG A 630 -1.03 6.58 -24.81
CA ARG A 630 -1.17 8.04 -24.57
C ARG A 630 0.16 8.79 -24.62
N THR A 631 1.26 8.09 -24.89
CA THR A 631 2.55 8.74 -25.03
C THR A 631 2.52 9.70 -26.22
N THR A 632 3.12 10.87 -26.07
CA THR A 632 3.17 11.92 -27.11
C THR A 632 3.66 11.39 -28.46
N GLY A 633 4.59 10.45 -28.47
CA GLY A 633 5.08 9.81 -29.69
C GLY A 633 4.01 8.98 -30.40
N LEU A 634 3.23 8.19 -29.66
CA LEU A 634 2.18 7.37 -30.26
C LEU A 634 0.97 8.21 -30.68
N THR A 635 0.59 9.22 -29.91
CA THR A 635 -0.48 10.16 -30.29
C THR A 635 -0.12 10.91 -31.58
N LEU A 636 1.13 11.36 -31.73
CA LEU A 636 1.63 11.95 -32.97
C LEU A 636 1.61 10.95 -34.12
N LEU A 637 1.99 9.68 -33.88
CA LEU A 637 1.93 8.63 -34.91
C LEU A 637 0.50 8.35 -35.33
N VAL A 638 -0.45 8.24 -34.40
CA VAL A 638 -1.87 8.04 -34.69
C VAL A 638 -2.43 9.24 -35.48
N VAL A 639 -2.10 10.45 -35.08
CA VAL A 639 -2.48 11.67 -35.82
C VAL A 639 -1.88 11.67 -37.24
N ALA A 640 -0.60 11.30 -37.38
CA ALA A 640 0.06 11.20 -38.67
C ALA A 640 -0.61 10.13 -39.58
N VAL A 641 -0.91 8.95 -39.02
CA VAL A 641 -1.66 7.90 -39.74
C VAL A 641 -3.04 8.38 -40.15
N PHE A 642 -3.73 9.09 -39.26
CA PHE A 642 -5.06 9.65 -39.57
C PHE A 642 -5.00 10.69 -40.68
N LEU A 643 -3.99 11.57 -40.67
CA LEU A 643 -3.73 12.52 -41.72
C LEU A 643 -3.40 11.82 -43.05
N ILE A 644 -2.58 10.78 -43.01
CA ILE A 644 -2.28 9.98 -44.24
C ILE A 644 -3.55 9.35 -44.79
N LEU A 645 -4.42 8.80 -43.94
CA LEU A 645 -5.69 8.22 -44.33
C LEU A 645 -6.64 9.26 -44.94
N ILE A 646 -6.68 10.46 -44.37
CA ILE A 646 -7.45 11.58 -44.93
C ILE A 646 -6.92 11.96 -46.32
N ILE A 647 -5.60 12.15 -46.46
CA ILE A 647 -4.97 12.45 -47.74
C ILE A 647 -5.26 11.37 -48.76
N TRP A 648 -5.12 10.09 -48.37
CA TRP A 648 -5.44 8.95 -49.22
C TRP A 648 -6.89 8.98 -49.65
N ASN A 649 -7.85 9.18 -48.74
CA ASN A 649 -9.27 9.32 -49.07
C ASN A 649 -9.51 10.48 -50.04
N VAL A 650 -8.87 11.66 -49.86
CA VAL A 650 -8.98 12.79 -50.74
C VAL A 650 -8.41 12.45 -52.13
N VAL A 651 -7.28 11.77 -52.22
CA VAL A 651 -6.68 11.33 -53.48
C VAL A 651 -7.59 10.32 -54.16
N ILE A 652 -8.13 9.32 -53.47
CA ILE A 652 -9.08 8.37 -54.04
C ILE A 652 -10.35 9.08 -54.51
N PHE A 653 -10.89 10.01 -53.69
CA PHE A 653 -12.10 10.74 -54.04
C PHE A 653 -11.88 11.63 -55.28
N SER A 654 -10.74 12.32 -55.34
CA SER A 654 -10.40 13.14 -56.53
C SER A 654 -10.14 12.27 -57.78
N GLY A 655 -9.48 11.10 -57.58
CA GLY A 655 -9.32 10.10 -58.66
C GLY A 655 -10.64 9.55 -59.17
N ASN A 656 -11.53 9.18 -58.24
CA ASN A 656 -12.88 8.71 -58.60
C ASN A 656 -13.72 9.81 -59.27
N SER A 657 -13.58 11.06 -58.85
CA SER A 657 -14.27 12.19 -59.49
C SER A 657 -13.77 12.42 -60.91
N ARG A 658 -12.47 12.33 -61.17
CA ARG A 658 -11.90 12.40 -62.53
C ARG A 658 -12.34 11.23 -63.42
N LEU A 659 -12.43 10.02 -62.89
CA LEU A 659 -12.95 8.83 -63.59
C LEU A 659 -14.43 8.99 -63.91
N LYS A 660 -15.25 9.53 -62.98
CA LYS A 660 -16.67 9.83 -63.23
C LYS A 660 -16.85 10.88 -64.32
N MET A 661 -15.99 11.92 -64.35
CA MET A 661 -16.04 12.96 -65.35
C MET A 661 -15.67 12.42 -66.75
N LYS A 662 -14.63 11.58 -66.88
CA LYS A 662 -14.26 10.92 -68.12
C LYS A 662 -15.39 9.95 -68.62
N ARG A 663 -16.03 9.25 -67.69
CA ARG A 663 -17.16 8.35 -68.04
C ARG A 663 -18.36 9.13 -68.58
N ASN A 664 -18.71 10.24 -67.98
CA ASN A 664 -19.81 11.09 -68.42
C ASN A 664 -19.59 11.63 -69.87
N VAL A 665 -18.36 12.11 -70.15
CA VAL A 665 -18.03 12.55 -71.50
C VAL A 665 -18.14 11.43 -72.53
N ASN A 666 -17.68 10.21 -72.20
CA ASN A 666 -17.80 9.06 -73.06
C ASN A 666 -19.27 8.60 -73.31
N GLU A 667 -20.13 8.75 -72.27
CA GLU A 667 -21.55 8.44 -72.38
C GLU A 667 -22.31 9.38 -73.35
N VAL A 668 -22.01 10.70 -73.24
CA VAL A 668 -22.61 11.70 -74.14
C VAL A 668 -22.20 11.44 -75.59
N GLU A 669 -20.91 11.16 -75.83
CA GLU A 669 -20.46 10.82 -77.21
C GLU A 669 -21.06 9.52 -77.71
N LEU A 670 -21.33 8.56 -76.85
CA LEU A 670 -22.00 7.32 -77.19
C LEU A 670 -23.46 7.54 -77.57
N PHE A 671 -24.21 8.35 -76.86
CA PHE A 671 -25.57 8.69 -77.20
C PHE A 671 -25.66 9.36 -78.57
N ARG A 672 -24.73 10.27 -78.87
CA ARG A 672 -24.62 10.93 -80.16
C ARG A 672 -24.38 9.92 -81.28
N ARG A 673 -23.58 8.85 -81.07
CA ARG A 673 -23.39 7.77 -82.04
C ARG A 673 -24.66 6.93 -82.26
N ILE A 674 -25.40 6.64 -81.22
CA ILE A 674 -26.67 5.92 -81.24
C ILE A 674 -27.69 6.75 -82.02
N ASP A 675 -27.79 8.06 -81.77
CA ASP A 675 -28.68 8.94 -82.51
C ASP A 675 -28.35 8.96 -84.01
N GLY A 676 -27.05 8.99 -84.36
CA GLY A 676 -26.59 8.95 -85.72
C GLY A 676 -26.91 7.58 -86.42
N PHE A 677 -26.88 6.47 -85.59
CA PHE A 677 -27.27 5.17 -86.08
C PHE A 677 -28.79 5.08 -86.37
N ILE A 678 -29.60 5.52 -85.37
CA ILE A 678 -31.09 5.53 -85.57
C ILE A 678 -31.48 6.37 -86.73
N SER A 679 -30.96 7.59 -86.90
CA SER A 679 -31.29 8.46 -88.05
C SER A 679 -30.88 7.88 -89.36
N ARG A 680 -29.71 7.23 -89.46
CA ARG A 680 -29.32 6.51 -90.72
C ARG A 680 -30.23 5.33 -91.02
N ALA A 681 -30.59 4.56 -89.98
CA ALA A 681 -31.47 3.44 -90.16
C ALA A 681 -32.90 3.86 -90.64
N GLU A 682 -33.42 4.98 -90.14
CA GLU A 682 -34.69 5.57 -90.62
C GLU A 682 -34.56 6.09 -92.02
N SER A 683 -33.44 6.75 -92.39
CA SER A 683 -33.19 7.18 -93.74
C SER A 683 -33.12 6.05 -94.80
N CYS A 684 -32.38 4.96 -94.44
CA CYS A 684 -32.29 3.77 -95.26
C CYS A 684 -33.63 3.08 -95.43
N ARG A 685 -34.48 3.08 -94.37
CA ARG A 685 -35.87 2.59 -94.46
C ARG A 685 -36.71 3.35 -95.53
N ILE A 686 -36.58 4.70 -95.43
CA ILE A 686 -37.29 5.58 -96.34
C ILE A 686 -36.80 5.37 -97.81
N GLU A 687 -35.52 5.21 -98.00
CA GLU A 687 -34.92 4.90 -99.30
C GLU A 687 -35.41 3.53 -99.84
N ILE A 688 -35.38 2.53 -98.98
CA ILE A 688 -35.85 1.20 -99.37
C ILE A 688 -37.34 1.20 -99.67
N GLN A 689 -38.16 1.97 -98.92
CA GLN A 689 -39.64 2.08 -99.20
C GLN A 689 -39.89 2.90 -100.48
N THR A 690 -39.09 3.94 -100.77
CA THR A 690 -39.21 4.79 -102.01
C THR A 690 -38.74 4.01 -103.20
N GLN A 691 -37.67 3.21 -103.09
CA GLN A 691 -37.25 2.35 -104.28
C GLN A 691 -38.25 1.21 -104.52
N ARG A 692 -38.90 0.63 -103.56
CA ARG A 692 -39.95 -0.39 -103.66
C ARG A 692 -41.21 0.20 -104.32
N ARG A 693 -41.46 1.49 -104.21
CA ARG A 693 -42.61 2.18 -104.86
C ARG A 693 -42.35 2.46 -106.31
N ASN A 694 -41.08 2.61 -106.72
CA ASN A 694 -40.66 3.03 -108.11
C ASN A 694 -40.17 1.88 -108.95
N SER A 695 -40.14 0.63 -108.51
CA SER A 695 -39.75 -0.51 -109.25
C SER A 695 -40.93 -1.56 -109.40
N ASP A 696 -41.41 -1.67 -110.64
CA ASP A 696 -42.49 -2.62 -110.96
C ASP A 696 -41.98 -4.02 -111.42
N ASP A 697 -40.64 -4.26 -111.30
CA ASP A 697 -40.08 -5.54 -111.71
C ASP A 697 -39.08 -6.02 -110.59
N GLY A 698 -39.15 -7.29 -110.24
CA GLY A 698 -38.47 -8.03 -109.20
C GLY A 698 -36.95 -8.07 -109.19
N VAL A 699 -36.28 -6.93 -109.13
CA VAL A 699 -34.86 -6.76 -109.01
C VAL A 699 -34.52 -6.52 -107.55
N ASP A 700 -33.50 -7.18 -107.01
CA ASP A 700 -33.05 -7.07 -105.65
C ASP A 700 -32.47 -5.66 -105.41
N VAL A 701 -33.21 -4.84 -104.68
CA VAL A 701 -33.02 -3.40 -104.51
C VAL A 701 -32.03 -3.07 -103.33
N THR A 702 -31.17 -3.99 -103.02
CA THR A 702 -30.31 -3.84 -101.86
C THR A 702 -28.86 -3.44 -102.15
N ALA A 703 -28.51 -3.22 -103.43
CA ALA A 703 -27.15 -2.73 -103.80
C ALA A 703 -27.07 -1.23 -103.66
N GLY A 704 -26.48 -0.74 -102.53
CA GLY A 704 -26.23 0.70 -102.32
C GLY A 704 -26.57 1.18 -100.90
N VAL A 705 -27.05 0.34 -100.01
CA VAL A 705 -27.38 0.67 -98.67
C VAL A 705 -26.18 0.43 -97.75
N ASP A 706 -25.66 1.50 -97.09
CA ASP A 706 -24.45 1.54 -96.28
C ASP A 706 -24.63 0.92 -94.84
N MET A 707 -25.69 0.15 -94.63
CA MET A 707 -25.95 -0.53 -93.37
C MET A 707 -26.44 -1.98 -93.66
N ASP A 708 -26.07 -2.83 -92.65
CA ASP A 708 -26.56 -4.23 -92.67
C ASP A 708 -28.07 -4.25 -92.62
N LYS A 709 -28.74 -4.87 -93.59
CA LYS A 709 -30.19 -4.92 -93.68
C LYS A 709 -30.85 -5.61 -92.54
N ASP A 710 -30.20 -6.61 -91.95
CA ASP A 710 -30.69 -7.30 -90.76
C ASP A 710 -30.63 -6.45 -89.52
N ALA A 711 -29.60 -5.59 -89.38
CA ALA A 711 -29.49 -4.62 -88.29
C ALA A 711 -30.60 -3.55 -88.37
N VAL A 712 -30.89 -3.06 -89.56
CA VAL A 712 -32.00 -2.10 -89.77
C VAL A 712 -33.34 -2.70 -89.44
N ASP A 713 -33.60 -3.92 -89.92
CA ASP A 713 -34.85 -4.63 -89.68
C ASP A 713 -35.04 -4.98 -88.15
N ILE A 714 -34.01 -5.42 -87.49
CA ILE A 714 -34.02 -5.63 -86.03
C ILE A 714 -34.28 -4.30 -85.25
N LEU A 715 -33.67 -3.21 -85.69
CA LEU A 715 -33.91 -1.94 -85.08
C LEU A 715 -35.36 -1.48 -85.18
N MET A 716 -35.91 -1.65 -86.40
CA MET A 716 -37.29 -1.29 -86.67
C MET A 716 -38.27 -2.13 -85.89
N GLU A 717 -37.97 -3.40 -85.67
CA GLU A 717 -38.79 -4.32 -84.89
C GLU A 717 -38.73 -4.03 -83.41
N LEU A 718 -37.62 -3.44 -82.93
CA LEU A 718 -37.42 -2.96 -81.52
C LEU A 718 -38.15 -1.62 -81.20
N MET A 719 -38.32 -0.75 -82.21
CA MET A 719 -38.91 0.56 -82.01
C MET A 719 -40.31 0.58 -81.40
N PRO A 720 -41.29 -0.30 -81.77
CA PRO A 720 -42.56 -0.31 -81.09
C PRO A 720 -42.48 -0.63 -79.63
N TYR A 721 -41.65 -1.61 -79.25
CA TYR A 721 -41.47 -2.01 -77.83
C TYR A 721 -40.79 -0.94 -77.02
N SER A 722 -39.92 -0.20 -77.63
CA SER A 722 -39.33 0.96 -77.01
C SER A 722 -40.34 2.09 -76.66
N ARG A 723 -41.26 2.33 -77.57
CA ARG A 723 -42.34 3.30 -77.41
C ARG A 723 -43.38 2.91 -76.35
N GLU A 724 -43.57 1.60 -76.14
CA GLU A 724 -44.44 1.05 -75.09
C GLU A 724 -43.74 0.86 -73.72
N GLY A 725 -42.50 1.20 -73.68
CA GLY A 725 -41.70 1.00 -72.40
C GLY A 725 -41.45 -0.49 -72.05
N LYS A 726 -41.66 -1.40 -72.92
CA LYS A 726 -41.59 -2.84 -72.74
C LYS A 726 -40.31 -3.46 -73.25
N LEU A 727 -39.28 -2.69 -73.52
CA LEU A 727 -38.05 -3.17 -74.11
C LEU A 727 -37.14 -3.81 -73.06
N ASP A 728 -37.18 -5.15 -72.98
CA ASP A 728 -36.35 -5.91 -72.07
C ASP A 728 -35.61 -7.05 -72.86
N HIS A 729 -34.83 -7.83 -72.08
CA HIS A 729 -34.06 -8.94 -72.62
C HIS A 729 -34.98 -10.04 -73.27
N ASN A 730 -36.22 -10.20 -72.77
CA ASN A 730 -37.13 -11.18 -73.32
C ASN A 730 -37.60 -10.82 -74.74
N ILE A 731 -37.77 -9.56 -75.07
CA ILE A 731 -38.11 -9.05 -76.33
C ILE A 731 -37.04 -9.34 -77.40
N LEU A 732 -35.75 -9.06 -77.03
CA LEU A 732 -34.62 -9.46 -77.88
C LEU A 732 -34.59 -10.96 -78.11
N PHE A 733 -34.92 -11.75 -77.10
CA PHE A 733 -35.02 -13.19 -77.27
C PHE A 733 -36.20 -13.63 -78.18
N GLN A 734 -37.35 -13.00 -78.10
CA GLN A 734 -38.48 -13.20 -78.94
C GLN A 734 -38.19 -12.88 -80.44
N ILE A 735 -37.50 -11.72 -80.62
CA ILE A 735 -37.08 -11.36 -81.98
C ILE A 735 -36.06 -12.39 -82.52
N ALA A 736 -35.14 -12.84 -81.73
CA ALA A 736 -34.19 -13.87 -82.11
C ALA A 736 -34.90 -15.17 -82.49
N MET A 737 -35.88 -15.60 -81.75
CA MET A 737 -36.69 -16.78 -82.05
C MET A 737 -37.53 -16.63 -83.34
N ASN A 738 -38.21 -15.49 -83.51
CA ASN A 738 -38.97 -15.19 -84.70
C ASN A 738 -38.15 -15.16 -85.97
N ARG A 739 -36.92 -14.69 -85.91
CA ARG A 739 -35.99 -14.60 -87.05
C ARG A 739 -35.12 -15.85 -87.26
N LYS A 740 -35.26 -16.84 -86.36
CA LYS A 740 -34.45 -18.07 -86.35
C LYS A 740 -32.95 -17.75 -86.22
N MET A 741 -32.57 -16.70 -85.53
CA MET A 741 -31.21 -16.28 -85.25
C MET A 741 -30.87 -16.66 -83.80
N LYS A 742 -29.60 -16.80 -83.51
CA LYS A 742 -29.14 -16.88 -82.09
C LYS A 742 -29.17 -15.51 -81.46
N LEU A 743 -29.53 -15.46 -80.18
CA LEU A 743 -29.55 -14.21 -79.46
C LEU A 743 -28.17 -13.50 -79.45
N THR A 744 -27.11 -14.31 -79.51
CA THR A 744 -25.70 -13.81 -79.62
C THR A 744 -25.49 -13.04 -80.91
N ASP A 745 -26.05 -13.49 -82.00
CA ASP A 745 -25.87 -12.90 -83.32
C ASP A 745 -26.61 -11.56 -83.38
N ILE A 746 -27.76 -11.42 -82.72
CA ILE A 746 -28.45 -10.13 -82.60
C ILE A 746 -27.62 -9.13 -81.68
N TYR A 747 -27.07 -9.65 -80.61
CA TYR A 747 -26.16 -8.82 -79.75
C TYR A 747 -24.97 -8.39 -80.60
N ASP A 748 -24.36 -9.25 -81.38
CA ASP A 748 -23.17 -8.94 -82.14
C ASP A 748 -23.51 -7.94 -83.29
N LEU A 749 -24.62 -8.09 -84.01
CA LEU A 749 -25.07 -7.14 -85.02
C LEU A 749 -25.28 -5.75 -84.43
N ILE A 750 -25.98 -5.66 -83.25
CA ILE A 750 -26.16 -4.36 -82.53
C ILE A 750 -24.81 -3.81 -82.06
N THR A 751 -23.99 -4.67 -81.57
CA THR A 751 -22.68 -4.26 -81.03
C THR A 751 -21.74 -3.75 -82.11
N ILE A 752 -21.66 -4.39 -83.25
CA ILE A 752 -20.84 -4.02 -84.39
C ILE A 752 -21.28 -2.66 -84.95
N ASN A 753 -22.58 -2.47 -85.08
CA ASN A 753 -23.11 -1.23 -85.64
C ASN A 753 -23.09 -0.01 -84.74
N ILE A 754 -23.18 -0.21 -83.43
CA ILE A 754 -23.11 0.89 -82.38
C ILE A 754 -21.90 0.80 -81.58
N PHE A 755 -21.00 -0.18 -81.74
CA PHE A 755 -19.76 -0.32 -80.96
C PHE A 755 -19.95 -0.44 -79.38
N ARG A 756 -21.15 -0.83 -78.93
CA ARG A 756 -21.50 -1.03 -77.53
C ARG A 756 -22.69 -1.96 -77.36
N SER A 757 -22.92 -2.34 -76.07
CA SER A 757 -23.96 -3.30 -75.74
C SER A 757 -25.39 -2.84 -76.09
N PRO A 758 -26.29 -3.75 -76.50
CA PRO A 758 -27.66 -3.46 -76.75
C PRO A 758 -28.45 -2.76 -75.67
N ARG A 759 -28.02 -2.91 -74.38
CA ARG A 759 -28.63 -2.27 -73.22
C ARG A 759 -28.56 -0.72 -73.27
N LEU A 760 -27.52 -0.15 -73.85
CA LEU A 760 -27.41 1.32 -74.07
C LEU A 760 -28.30 1.79 -75.23
N LEU A 761 -28.52 0.98 -76.27
CA LEU A 761 -29.45 1.28 -77.30
C LEU A 761 -30.89 1.29 -76.76
N THR A 762 -31.27 0.28 -76.02
CA THR A 762 -32.61 0.22 -75.40
C THR A 762 -32.81 1.41 -74.39
N LEU A 763 -31.81 1.75 -73.61
CA LEU A 763 -31.85 2.95 -72.73
C LEU A 763 -32.04 4.24 -73.52
N ALA A 764 -31.33 4.42 -74.66
CA ALA A 764 -31.48 5.59 -75.54
C ALA A 764 -32.89 5.70 -76.08
N MET A 765 -33.44 4.60 -76.58
CA MET A 765 -34.80 4.53 -77.13
C MET A 765 -35.86 4.81 -76.07
N VAL A 766 -35.71 4.29 -74.81
CA VAL A 766 -36.65 4.55 -73.75
C VAL A 766 -36.61 6.03 -73.37
N ILE A 767 -35.39 6.65 -73.33
CA ILE A 767 -35.25 8.08 -73.04
C ILE A 767 -35.91 8.93 -74.13
N ASP A 768 -35.84 8.50 -75.43
CA ASP A 768 -36.55 9.14 -76.55
C ASP A 768 -38.04 9.03 -76.44
N SER A 769 -38.55 7.85 -76.04
CA SER A 769 -39.96 7.67 -75.68
C SER A 769 -40.42 8.63 -74.62
N ALA A 770 -39.70 8.69 -73.47
CA ALA A 770 -39.96 9.62 -72.39
C ALA A 770 -39.93 11.08 -72.86
N ARG A 771 -39.03 11.45 -73.78
CA ARG A 771 -38.98 12.78 -74.38
C ARG A 771 -40.25 13.12 -75.13
N ASN A 772 -40.80 12.12 -75.90
CA ASN A 772 -42.06 12.27 -76.62
C ASN A 772 -43.27 12.41 -75.70
N ASP A 773 -43.25 11.68 -74.57
CA ASP A 773 -44.30 11.79 -73.57
C ASP A 773 -44.24 13.21 -72.88
N LEU A 774 -43.04 13.70 -72.59
CA LEU A 774 -42.85 15.06 -72.08
C LEU A 774 -43.36 16.15 -73.03
N ALA A 775 -43.27 15.91 -74.40
CA ALA A 775 -43.73 16.86 -75.41
C ALA A 775 -45.25 16.82 -75.63
N ASN A 776 -45.84 15.66 -75.45
CA ASN A 776 -47.23 15.41 -75.93
C ASN A 776 -48.25 15.21 -74.83
N THR A 777 -47.78 15.19 -73.58
CA THR A 777 -48.66 14.95 -72.40
C THR A 777 -48.35 15.96 -71.30
N ASP A 778 -49.31 16.17 -70.38
CA ASP A 778 -49.14 16.98 -69.20
C ASP A 778 -48.73 16.16 -67.96
N MET A 779 -48.24 14.93 -68.16
CA MET A 779 -47.76 14.06 -67.09
C MET A 779 -46.62 14.69 -66.28
N THR A 780 -46.60 14.44 -64.98
CA THR A 780 -45.49 14.87 -64.12
C THR A 780 -44.17 14.16 -64.50
N ILE A 781 -43.04 14.65 -64.06
CA ILE A 781 -41.73 14.02 -64.29
C ILE A 781 -41.68 12.62 -63.70
N GLU A 782 -42.34 12.46 -62.55
CA GLU A 782 -42.47 11.21 -61.81
C GLU A 782 -43.31 10.19 -62.66
N GLU A 783 -44.44 10.58 -63.18
CA GLU A 783 -45.30 9.76 -63.99
C GLU A 783 -44.64 9.37 -65.34
N VAL A 784 -43.95 10.30 -65.96
CA VAL A 784 -43.16 9.99 -67.20
C VAL A 784 -42.04 9.00 -66.89
N SER A 785 -41.38 9.14 -65.74
CA SER A 785 -40.35 8.20 -65.26
C SER A 785 -40.92 6.82 -65.04
N GLU A 786 -42.09 6.70 -64.40
CA GLU A 786 -42.73 5.46 -64.06
C GLU A 786 -43.27 4.75 -65.32
N ILE A 787 -43.96 5.45 -66.21
CA ILE A 787 -44.49 4.89 -67.43
C ILE A 787 -43.42 4.36 -68.41
N ASN A 788 -42.24 5.05 -68.37
CA ASN A 788 -41.10 4.57 -69.16
C ASN A 788 -40.18 3.64 -68.41
N HIS A 789 -40.62 3.09 -67.26
CA HIS A 789 -39.97 2.06 -66.49
C HIS A 789 -38.54 2.42 -66.02
N PHE A 790 -38.27 3.67 -65.63
CA PHE A 790 -37.04 4.03 -65.00
C PHE A 790 -37.06 3.61 -63.51
N SER A 791 -35.91 3.19 -62.99
CA SER A 791 -35.76 2.71 -61.62
C SER A 791 -36.04 3.80 -60.54
N SER A 792 -35.95 5.05 -60.91
CA SER A 792 -36.31 6.19 -60.08
C SER A 792 -36.37 7.50 -60.90
N PRO A 793 -37.19 8.50 -60.53
CA PRO A 793 -37.22 9.82 -61.19
C PRO A 793 -35.84 10.49 -61.27
N ASN A 794 -35.06 10.36 -60.23
CA ASN A 794 -33.69 10.92 -60.21
C ASN A 794 -32.76 10.26 -61.24
N TYR A 795 -32.92 8.97 -61.46
CA TYR A 795 -32.18 8.22 -62.50
C TYR A 795 -32.61 8.69 -63.89
N PHE A 796 -33.90 8.83 -64.13
CA PHE A 796 -34.45 9.40 -65.34
C PHE A 796 -33.93 10.79 -65.63
N ILE A 797 -34.03 11.72 -64.65
CA ILE A 797 -33.52 13.11 -64.82
C ILE A 797 -32.02 13.08 -65.17
N ALA A 798 -31.25 12.25 -64.55
CA ALA A 798 -29.80 12.17 -64.79
C ALA A 798 -29.49 11.60 -66.16
N MET A 799 -30.21 10.58 -66.66
CA MET A 799 -30.02 9.98 -67.99
C MET A 799 -30.52 10.91 -69.08
N PHE A 800 -31.66 11.56 -68.87
CA PHE A 800 -32.22 12.56 -69.78
C PHE A 800 -31.27 13.73 -70.00
N PHE A 801 -30.74 14.27 -68.85
CA PHE A 801 -29.74 15.37 -68.91
C PHE A 801 -28.45 14.95 -69.63
N ARG A 802 -27.98 13.70 -69.40
CA ARG A 802 -26.83 13.15 -70.13
C ARG A 802 -27.03 13.05 -71.63
N ARG A 803 -28.25 12.74 -72.07
CA ARG A 803 -28.58 12.58 -73.51
C ARG A 803 -28.84 13.90 -74.20
N PHE A 804 -29.58 14.77 -73.55
CA PHE A 804 -30.06 15.99 -74.20
C PHE A 804 -29.41 17.28 -73.71
N GLY A 805 -28.55 17.19 -72.70
CA GLY A 805 -27.83 18.35 -72.12
C GLY A 805 -28.69 19.28 -71.26
N MET A 806 -29.98 18.92 -71.06
CA MET A 806 -30.91 19.69 -70.26
C MET A 806 -31.83 18.74 -69.46
N THR A 807 -32.37 19.25 -68.36
CA THR A 807 -33.28 18.44 -67.53
C THR A 807 -34.62 18.27 -68.21
N PRO A 808 -35.41 17.20 -67.92
CA PRO A 808 -36.75 17.00 -68.44
C PRO A 808 -37.68 18.20 -68.28
N VAL A 809 -37.54 18.93 -67.10
CA VAL A 809 -38.28 20.15 -66.82
C VAL A 809 -37.91 21.28 -67.80
N GLN A 810 -36.62 21.54 -67.98
CA GLN A 810 -36.12 22.56 -68.89
C GLN A 810 -36.54 22.22 -70.34
N TRP A 811 -36.41 20.97 -70.76
CA TRP A 811 -36.78 20.50 -72.08
C TRP A 811 -38.29 20.69 -72.35
N ARG A 812 -39.17 20.40 -71.36
CA ARG A 812 -40.60 20.64 -71.43
C ARG A 812 -40.90 22.12 -71.57
N CYS A 813 -40.33 22.99 -70.77
CA CYS A 813 -40.54 24.45 -70.88
C CYS A 813 -40.10 24.98 -72.23
N ASP A 814 -39.00 24.52 -72.80
CA ASP A 814 -38.49 24.94 -74.09
C ASP A 814 -39.32 24.48 -75.28
N ASN A 815 -40.10 23.40 -75.14
CA ASN A 815 -40.81 22.78 -76.24
C ASN A 815 -42.33 22.86 -76.16
N GLN A 816 -42.95 23.08 -74.98
CA GLN A 816 -44.38 23.37 -74.82
C GLN A 816 -44.84 24.70 -75.57
N GLY A 817 -43.93 25.57 -75.87
CA GLY A 817 -44.24 26.78 -76.66
C GLY A 817 -44.33 26.52 -78.19
N LYS A 818 -43.93 25.41 -78.70
CA LYS A 818 -43.90 25.06 -80.16
C LYS A 818 -45.04 24.22 -80.62
N VAL A 819 -45.86 23.68 -79.82
CA VAL A 819 -47.02 22.76 -80.19
C VAL A 819 -48.28 23.59 -80.45
N ASN A 820 -48.38 24.90 -80.00
CA ASN A 820 -49.49 25.76 -80.23
C ASN A 820 -49.36 26.60 -81.49
N SER A 821 -48.44 26.23 -82.46
CA SER A 821 -48.17 27.00 -83.70
C SER A 821 -48.05 26.08 -84.96
N LEU A 822 -48.79 24.96 -84.97
CA LEU A 822 -48.94 24.18 -86.19
C LEU A 822 -50.44 23.80 -86.37
#